data_da8950eb96ac53b6f7756b851bd44482
#
_entry.id   da8950eb96ac53b6f7756b851bd44482
#
_cell.length_a   1.000
_cell.length_b   1.000
_cell.length_c   1.000
_cell.angle_alpha   90.00
_cell.angle_beta   90.00
_cell.angle_gamma   90.00
#
_symmetry.space_group_name_H-M   'P 1'
#
loop_
_entity.id
_entity.type
_entity.pdbx_description
1 polymer ?
#
loop_
_entity_poly.entity_id
_entity_poly.type
_entity_poly.pdbx_seq_one_letter_code
_entity_poly.pdbx_strand_id
1 'polypeptide(L)'
;MSVISTKLVTSPKQATSSNQTTSTKQVIQTWRTELKTQQNVLEATFLANKNTQQLLKNHTTLIDKLLQKIWLQANIDGAVCLLAVGGYGRGELFPYSDIDLLILLPSQHDYVLNQQVEALIGLLWDIGLNVGHSVRTQEECIGEASSDVTVQTNLLESRLLAGSKTHYLQFIKAMDALMQPIAFFVAKFKEQDNRHAKFNDTAYSLEPNIKESPGGLRDLHMILWLAGSQKLGKNWVELAKNNIITDAELRQIKRHERNLQTLRIRLHYLAKRCEDRLLFDFQNELAIDLGYETTHRKRASEQLMQSYYRSVKYISLINEILLKTLEFTLSKIAPIIVHINARFEARNSLLSAKTARTLQHYPSAILECFLLLQQHPELTGMSASLLRELQRVKKLVNRDFRDSAENKALFLKILSEKNGVNHSLRRMNNYGILGQYIPAFCKIVGQMQHDLFHVYTVDEHILNVLANLRRFAKPELKHEFPLCSQLFAAFEKPHLLYIAAIFHDIAKGRGGDHSSLGTVDAKRFCKLHGLPKNDTHLVAWLVEAHLKMSSTAQKMDLSDPAVIEQFAQFVKTERRLTALYLLTVADIRGTSPAVWNAWKARLLESLFYATKRVLNDETFSVQQTITLRQQKAAEKLAKYGLQAKSYQALWDNVGTAYFVRFESDEIAWQSRLLTPHVYADKPIVRARLSPSGDGIQVMIYTRDQDDLFARICNFFDRMAYSIVQAKIYTTINDYALNSFTILDQSGKSVSYSGLLRFIEAELSEKILATTPIETPLSGRVSRQVKHMPFATQVNLRAEASTNRHTLELITADRPGLLAKVAFIFLQLNIDLHNAKINTLGNRAEDGFLISAKNNHLLNPAQIDALSAHLNLL
;
A
#
# COMPACT_ATOMS: atom_id res chain seq x y z
N MET A 1 -26.20 -15.31 -26.03
CA MET A 1 -27.43 -14.93 -26.72
C MET A 1 -27.90 -16.13 -27.51
N SER A 2 -28.89 -16.84 -27.04
CA SER A 2 -29.98 -17.45 -27.86
C SER A 2 -31.05 -17.95 -26.89
N VAL A 3 -32.17 -17.30 -26.96
CA VAL A 3 -33.41 -17.57 -26.22
C VAL A 3 -34.11 -18.70 -26.98
N ILE A 4 -34.43 -19.78 -26.31
CA ILE A 4 -35.42 -20.74 -26.80
C ILE A 4 -36.62 -20.74 -25.84
N SER A 5 -37.70 -20.16 -26.35
CA SER A 5 -39.03 -20.18 -25.80
C SER A 5 -39.64 -21.56 -26.03
N THR A 6 -40.14 -22.22 -25.00
CA THR A 6 -40.98 -23.39 -25.15
C THR A 6 -42.32 -23.22 -24.40
N LYS A 7 -43.37 -23.45 -25.14
CA LYS A 7 -44.78 -23.28 -24.78
C LYS A 7 -45.22 -24.26 -23.68
N LEU A 8 -46.05 -23.72 -22.80
CA LEU A 8 -46.87 -24.45 -21.84
C LEU A 8 -47.81 -25.44 -22.56
N VAL A 9 -47.73 -26.68 -22.13
CA VAL A 9 -48.80 -27.69 -22.35
C VAL A 9 -49.36 -28.03 -20.96
N THR A 10 -50.59 -27.69 -20.75
CA THR A 10 -51.39 -28.05 -19.58
C THR A 10 -51.94 -29.47 -19.64
N SER A 11 -51.73 -30.30 -18.63
CA SER A 11 -52.49 -31.50 -18.32
C SER A 11 -52.39 -31.90 -16.85
N PRO A 12 -53.27 -32.78 -16.28
CA PRO A 12 -54.09 -32.40 -15.14
C PRO A 12 -53.57 -32.87 -13.77
N LYS A 13 -54.03 -32.20 -12.75
CA LYS A 13 -53.77 -32.45 -11.35
C LYS A 13 -53.99 -33.88 -10.90
N GLN A 14 -52.96 -34.49 -10.28
CA GLN A 14 -53.12 -35.58 -9.32
C GLN A 14 -52.82 -35.04 -7.91
N ALA A 15 -53.85 -35.17 -7.04
CA ALA A 15 -53.84 -34.76 -5.69
C ALA A 15 -53.18 -35.82 -4.78
N THR A 16 -51.82 -35.86 -4.77
CA THR A 16 -51.06 -36.67 -3.79
C THR A 16 -49.77 -35.99 -3.33
N SER A 17 -49.52 -34.70 -3.67
CA SER A 17 -48.23 -34.04 -3.39
C SER A 17 -48.19 -33.20 -2.08
N SER A 18 -49.33 -32.96 -1.37
CA SER A 18 -49.35 -32.02 -0.22
C SER A 18 -48.72 -32.56 1.09
N ASN A 19 -48.85 -33.86 1.34
CA ASN A 19 -48.31 -34.45 2.57
C ASN A 19 -46.80 -34.71 2.54
N GLN A 20 -46.24 -35.04 1.36
CA GLN A 20 -44.79 -35.24 1.18
C GLN A 20 -44.02 -33.92 1.21
N THR A 21 -44.54 -32.85 0.61
CA THR A 21 -43.96 -31.52 0.63
C THR A 21 -43.93 -30.89 2.03
N THR A 22 -44.91 -31.14 2.86
CA THR A 22 -44.98 -30.66 4.24
C THR A 22 -43.95 -31.37 5.13
N SER A 23 -43.77 -32.68 4.96
CA SER A 23 -42.75 -33.48 5.64
C SER A 23 -41.33 -33.06 5.31
N THR A 24 -41.03 -32.81 4.02
CA THR A 24 -39.71 -32.40 3.53
C THR A 24 -39.35 -31.01 4.08
N LYS A 25 -40.27 -30.04 4.07
CA LYS A 25 -40.04 -28.70 4.63
C LYS A 25 -39.74 -28.75 6.13
N GLN A 26 -40.39 -29.58 6.90
CA GLN A 26 -40.14 -29.78 8.33
C GLN A 26 -38.75 -30.37 8.60
N VAL A 27 -38.32 -31.34 7.82
CA VAL A 27 -36.96 -31.94 7.89
C VAL A 27 -35.88 -30.91 7.56
N ILE A 28 -36.03 -30.12 6.52
CA ILE A 28 -35.12 -29.03 6.15
C ILE A 28 -35.00 -28.03 7.30
N GLN A 29 -36.13 -27.60 7.87
CA GLN A 29 -36.13 -26.64 8.99
C GLN A 29 -35.45 -27.20 10.25
N THR A 30 -35.63 -28.48 10.52
CA THR A 30 -34.95 -29.17 11.62
C THR A 30 -33.47 -29.20 11.44
N TRP A 31 -32.97 -29.58 10.27
CA TRP A 31 -31.52 -29.59 9.95
C TRP A 31 -30.89 -28.20 9.98
N ARG A 32 -31.60 -27.21 9.48
CA ARG A 32 -31.15 -25.79 9.53
C ARG A 32 -30.98 -25.32 10.98
N THR A 33 -31.96 -25.66 11.85
CA THR A 33 -31.94 -25.29 13.27
C THR A 33 -30.84 -26.06 14.02
N GLU A 34 -30.69 -27.37 13.79
CA GLU A 34 -29.66 -28.21 14.38
C GLU A 34 -28.26 -27.68 14.00
N LEU A 35 -28.03 -27.40 12.67
CA LEU A 35 -26.77 -26.85 12.16
C LEU A 35 -26.40 -25.54 12.85
N LYS A 36 -27.34 -24.58 12.91
CA LYS A 36 -27.09 -23.27 13.51
C LYS A 36 -26.80 -23.39 15.01
N THR A 37 -27.51 -24.26 15.72
CA THR A 37 -27.29 -24.50 17.14
C THR A 37 -25.91 -25.09 17.40
N GLN A 38 -25.49 -26.09 16.60
CA GLN A 38 -24.18 -26.70 16.73
C GLN A 38 -23.04 -25.74 16.35
N GLN A 39 -23.23 -24.91 15.33
CA GLN A 39 -22.25 -23.87 14.96
C GLN A 39 -22.08 -22.86 16.11
N ASN A 40 -23.16 -22.41 16.77
CA ASN A 40 -23.08 -21.51 17.91
C ASN A 40 -22.33 -22.17 19.09
N VAL A 41 -22.53 -23.45 19.34
CA VAL A 41 -21.81 -24.22 20.39
C VAL A 41 -20.30 -24.29 20.03
N LEU A 42 -19.96 -24.52 18.78
CA LEU A 42 -18.56 -24.55 18.33
C LEU A 42 -17.87 -23.18 18.49
N GLU A 43 -18.57 -22.10 18.15
CA GLU A 43 -18.10 -20.74 18.36
C GLU A 43 -17.85 -20.44 19.83
N ALA A 44 -18.84 -20.67 20.70
CA ALA A 44 -18.70 -20.45 22.14
C ALA A 44 -17.57 -21.30 22.75
N THR A 45 -17.44 -22.55 22.32
CA THR A 45 -16.36 -23.45 22.77
C THR A 45 -14.99 -22.93 22.33
N PHE A 46 -14.86 -22.46 21.11
CA PHE A 46 -13.61 -21.90 20.60
C PHE A 46 -13.24 -20.58 21.31
N LEU A 47 -14.18 -19.71 21.55
CA LEU A 47 -13.95 -18.46 22.29
C LEU A 47 -13.45 -18.72 23.70
N ALA A 48 -13.94 -19.78 24.35
CA ALA A 48 -13.52 -20.20 25.70
C ALA A 48 -12.12 -20.84 25.73
N ASN A 49 -11.83 -21.80 24.82
CA ASN A 49 -10.60 -22.63 24.88
C ASN A 49 -9.51 -22.22 23.92
N LYS A 50 -9.82 -21.37 22.91
CA LYS A 50 -8.89 -20.87 21.87
C LYS A 50 -8.19 -21.98 21.07
N ASN A 51 -8.78 -23.18 21.00
CA ASN A 51 -8.18 -24.33 20.32
C ASN A 51 -8.60 -24.39 18.85
N THR A 52 -7.76 -23.79 17.98
CA THR A 52 -7.98 -23.69 16.53
C THR A 52 -8.12 -25.05 15.84
N GLN A 53 -7.26 -26.00 16.15
CA GLN A 53 -7.28 -27.33 15.50
C GLN A 53 -8.54 -28.12 15.89
N GLN A 54 -8.95 -28.03 17.14
CA GLN A 54 -10.17 -28.68 17.62
C GLN A 54 -11.42 -28.08 16.93
N LEU A 55 -11.47 -26.75 16.79
CA LEU A 55 -12.58 -26.11 16.07
C LEU A 55 -12.67 -26.58 14.62
N LEU A 56 -11.58 -26.51 13.85
CA LEU A 56 -11.58 -26.88 12.44
C LEU A 56 -11.98 -28.35 12.25
N LYS A 57 -11.46 -29.25 13.08
CA LYS A 57 -11.82 -30.67 13.07
C LYS A 57 -13.30 -30.88 13.40
N ASN A 58 -13.80 -30.25 14.47
CA ASN A 58 -15.19 -30.41 14.90
C ASN A 58 -16.16 -29.82 13.88
N HIS A 59 -15.84 -28.66 13.31
CA HIS A 59 -16.66 -28.04 12.27
C HIS A 59 -16.70 -28.90 10.99
N THR A 60 -15.56 -29.42 10.55
CA THR A 60 -15.50 -30.39 9.43
C THR A 60 -16.37 -31.61 9.74
N THR A 61 -16.22 -32.21 10.93
CA THR A 61 -16.99 -33.38 11.33
C THR A 61 -18.50 -33.11 11.41
N LEU A 62 -18.90 -31.91 11.85
CA LEU A 62 -20.30 -31.50 11.89
C LEU A 62 -20.93 -31.51 10.49
N ILE A 63 -20.23 -30.89 9.52
CA ILE A 63 -20.68 -30.83 8.12
C ILE A 63 -20.63 -32.21 7.48
N ASP A 64 -19.58 -33.02 7.71
CA ASP A 64 -19.50 -34.40 7.22
C ASP A 64 -20.74 -35.21 7.64
N LYS A 65 -21.08 -35.19 8.90
CA LYS A 65 -22.24 -35.92 9.43
C LYS A 65 -23.58 -35.43 8.84
N LEU A 66 -23.72 -34.12 8.65
CA LEU A 66 -24.90 -33.56 8.02
C LEU A 66 -25.01 -33.99 6.55
N LEU A 67 -23.94 -33.89 5.78
CA LEU A 67 -23.92 -34.31 4.38
C LEU A 67 -24.17 -35.81 4.21
N GLN A 68 -23.63 -36.66 5.10
CA GLN A 68 -23.91 -38.10 5.13
C GLN A 68 -25.37 -38.39 5.41
N LYS A 69 -26.02 -37.71 6.37
CA LYS A 69 -27.46 -37.83 6.63
C LYS A 69 -28.31 -37.47 5.40
N ILE A 70 -27.96 -36.33 4.73
CA ILE A 70 -28.64 -35.85 3.55
C ILE A 70 -28.49 -36.85 2.40
N TRP A 71 -27.26 -37.35 2.20
CA TRP A 71 -26.97 -38.37 1.15
C TRP A 71 -27.79 -39.63 1.31
N LEU A 72 -27.89 -40.15 2.53
CA LEU A 72 -28.71 -41.34 2.81
C LEU A 72 -30.19 -41.10 2.52
N GLN A 73 -30.70 -39.90 2.80
CA GLN A 73 -32.11 -39.58 2.52
C GLN A 73 -32.38 -39.37 1.01
N ALA A 74 -31.38 -38.87 0.28
CA ALA A 74 -31.49 -38.69 -1.18
C ALA A 74 -31.55 -40.02 -1.95
N ASN A 75 -31.18 -41.14 -1.33
CA ASN A 75 -31.20 -42.50 -1.88
C ASN A 75 -30.55 -42.59 -3.26
N ILE A 76 -29.36 -42.00 -3.41
CA ILE A 76 -28.59 -41.97 -4.66
C ILE A 76 -27.93 -43.33 -4.89
N ASP A 77 -27.81 -43.75 -6.16
CA ASP A 77 -27.16 -44.99 -6.56
C ASP A 77 -25.77 -45.14 -5.89
N GLY A 78 -25.52 -46.36 -5.38
CA GLY A 78 -24.29 -46.70 -4.72
C GLY A 78 -23.01 -46.58 -5.59
N ALA A 79 -23.15 -46.44 -6.92
CA ALA A 79 -22.02 -46.19 -7.82
C ALA A 79 -21.46 -44.76 -7.77
N VAL A 80 -22.27 -43.79 -7.34
CA VAL A 80 -21.90 -42.37 -7.23
C VAL A 80 -21.09 -42.14 -5.99
N CYS A 81 -20.14 -41.16 -6.02
CA CYS A 81 -19.39 -40.70 -4.86
C CYS A 81 -19.68 -39.24 -4.55
N LEU A 82 -19.90 -38.93 -3.29
CA LEU A 82 -19.85 -37.58 -2.77
C LEU A 82 -18.46 -37.34 -2.18
N LEU A 83 -17.72 -36.39 -2.73
CA LEU A 83 -16.35 -36.06 -2.31
C LEU A 83 -16.28 -34.63 -1.78
N ALA A 84 -15.58 -34.44 -0.66
CA ALA A 84 -15.08 -33.15 -0.24
C ALA A 84 -13.79 -32.84 -1.02
N VAL A 85 -13.65 -31.62 -1.53
CA VAL A 85 -12.45 -31.19 -2.28
C VAL A 85 -11.89 -29.88 -1.72
N GLY A 86 -10.70 -29.48 -2.14
CA GLY A 86 -10.05 -28.24 -1.69
C GLY A 86 -9.86 -28.18 -0.17
N GLY A 87 -10.10 -27.02 0.42
CA GLY A 87 -9.94 -26.80 1.87
C GLY A 87 -10.80 -27.74 2.72
N TYR A 88 -12.01 -28.02 2.28
CA TYR A 88 -12.89 -28.98 2.95
C TYR A 88 -12.38 -30.42 2.82
N GLY A 89 -11.82 -30.75 1.68
CA GLY A 89 -11.16 -32.06 1.46
C GLY A 89 -9.98 -32.31 2.42
N ARG A 90 -9.19 -31.27 2.71
CA ARG A 90 -8.12 -31.33 3.72
C ARG A 90 -8.61 -31.47 5.16
N GLY A 91 -9.89 -31.32 5.42
CA GLY A 91 -10.43 -31.29 6.78
C GLY A 91 -10.25 -29.93 7.47
N GLU A 92 -10.05 -28.86 6.73
CA GLU A 92 -9.85 -27.49 7.20
C GLU A 92 -11.02 -26.58 6.80
N LEU A 93 -12.21 -26.88 7.27
CA LEU A 93 -13.38 -26.05 7.01
C LEU A 93 -13.46 -24.91 8.04
N PHE A 94 -13.13 -23.70 7.59
CA PHE A 94 -13.23 -22.48 8.40
C PHE A 94 -14.71 -22.05 8.55
N PRO A 95 -15.08 -21.35 9.64
CA PRO A 95 -16.41 -20.75 9.77
C PRO A 95 -16.74 -19.87 8.55
N TYR A 96 -17.98 -19.95 8.07
CA TYR A 96 -18.49 -19.21 6.92
C TYR A 96 -17.75 -19.45 5.56
N SER A 97 -16.80 -20.41 5.50
CA SER A 97 -16.19 -20.79 4.22
C SER A 97 -17.11 -21.66 3.39
N ASP A 98 -16.92 -21.63 2.09
CA ASP A 98 -17.63 -22.47 1.14
C ASP A 98 -17.32 -23.96 1.39
N ILE A 99 -18.32 -24.81 1.16
CA ILE A 99 -18.23 -26.26 1.22
C ILE A 99 -18.04 -26.77 -0.18
N ASP A 100 -16.79 -27.04 -0.56
CA ASP A 100 -16.44 -27.49 -1.91
C ASP A 100 -16.71 -29.00 -2.06
N LEU A 101 -17.63 -29.37 -2.97
CA LEU A 101 -18.05 -30.73 -3.22
C LEU A 101 -17.81 -31.15 -4.69
N LEU A 102 -17.40 -32.40 -4.88
CA LEU A 102 -17.45 -33.07 -6.16
C LEU A 102 -18.39 -34.26 -6.04
N ILE A 103 -19.41 -34.30 -6.92
CA ILE A 103 -20.25 -35.48 -7.14
C ILE A 103 -19.65 -36.22 -8.33
N LEU A 104 -19.00 -37.34 -8.03
CA LEU A 104 -18.33 -38.15 -9.04
C LEU A 104 -19.30 -39.18 -9.56
N LEU A 105 -19.71 -39.06 -10.85
CA LEU A 105 -20.63 -39.93 -11.54
C LEU A 105 -19.92 -41.14 -12.15
N PRO A 106 -20.58 -42.28 -12.32
CA PRO A 106 -20.10 -43.37 -13.18
C PRO A 106 -20.09 -42.91 -14.65
N SER A 107 -19.25 -43.51 -15.50
CA SER A 107 -19.08 -43.12 -16.89
C SER A 107 -20.40 -43.27 -17.71
N GLN A 108 -21.26 -44.19 -17.31
CA GLN A 108 -22.63 -44.32 -17.83
C GLN A 108 -23.61 -43.96 -16.72
N HIS A 109 -24.45 -42.96 -16.96
CA HIS A 109 -25.51 -42.51 -16.07
C HIS A 109 -26.74 -42.08 -16.85
N ASP A 110 -27.89 -42.25 -16.23
CA ASP A 110 -29.20 -42.00 -16.86
C ASP A 110 -29.79 -40.65 -16.39
N TYR A 111 -30.91 -40.30 -17.01
CA TYR A 111 -31.66 -39.09 -16.71
C TYR A 111 -32.18 -39.08 -15.26
N VAL A 112 -32.52 -40.22 -14.69
CA VAL A 112 -33.04 -40.33 -13.32
C VAL A 112 -31.98 -39.95 -12.31
N LEU A 113 -30.75 -40.42 -12.51
CA LEU A 113 -29.61 -40.05 -11.64
C LEU A 113 -29.33 -38.56 -11.70
N ASN A 114 -29.38 -37.93 -12.88
CA ASN A 114 -29.18 -36.48 -12.98
C ASN A 114 -30.24 -35.70 -12.20
N GLN A 115 -31.51 -36.09 -12.26
CA GLN A 115 -32.58 -35.49 -11.47
C GLN A 115 -32.36 -35.67 -9.94
N GLN A 116 -31.89 -36.82 -9.52
CA GLN A 116 -31.57 -37.07 -8.10
C GLN A 116 -30.43 -36.18 -7.61
N VAL A 117 -29.38 -35.98 -8.41
CA VAL A 117 -28.25 -35.10 -8.13
C VAL A 117 -28.70 -33.65 -8.06
N GLU A 118 -29.53 -33.18 -9.00
CA GLU A 118 -30.11 -31.83 -8.97
C GLU A 118 -30.95 -31.61 -7.72
N ALA A 119 -31.80 -32.59 -7.35
CA ALA A 119 -32.59 -32.52 -6.12
C ALA A 119 -31.72 -32.46 -4.87
N LEU A 120 -30.60 -33.22 -4.81
CA LEU A 120 -29.64 -33.17 -3.72
C LEU A 120 -29.03 -31.77 -3.60
N ILE A 121 -28.56 -31.20 -4.73
CA ILE A 121 -27.94 -29.84 -4.70
C ILE A 121 -28.97 -28.80 -4.26
N GLY A 122 -30.20 -28.85 -4.75
CA GLY A 122 -31.30 -27.99 -4.29
C GLY A 122 -31.54 -28.10 -2.79
N LEU A 123 -31.52 -29.31 -2.24
CA LEU A 123 -31.69 -29.56 -0.82
C LEU A 123 -30.56 -28.97 0.03
N LEU A 124 -29.29 -29.03 -0.46
CA LEU A 124 -28.17 -28.42 0.22
C LEU A 124 -28.32 -26.89 0.35
N TRP A 125 -28.80 -26.24 -0.72
CA TRP A 125 -29.09 -24.80 -0.69
C TRP A 125 -30.29 -24.46 0.20
N ASP A 126 -31.33 -25.28 0.15
CA ASP A 126 -32.53 -25.10 1.00
C ASP A 126 -32.20 -25.18 2.51
N ILE A 127 -31.20 -25.97 2.90
CA ILE A 127 -30.71 -26.03 4.28
C ILE A 127 -29.92 -24.77 4.65
N GLY A 128 -29.44 -24.02 3.67
CA GLY A 128 -28.66 -22.80 3.86
C GLY A 128 -27.14 -23.05 3.92
N LEU A 129 -26.66 -24.14 3.32
CA LEU A 129 -25.23 -24.40 3.15
C LEU A 129 -24.71 -23.59 1.97
N ASN A 130 -23.59 -22.92 2.16
CA ASN A 130 -22.87 -22.28 1.07
C ASN A 130 -22.00 -23.33 0.35
N VAL A 131 -22.52 -23.92 -0.72
CA VAL A 131 -21.89 -25.05 -1.41
C VAL A 131 -21.36 -24.63 -2.75
N GLY A 132 -20.05 -24.75 -2.93
CA GLY A 132 -19.40 -24.83 -4.24
C GLY A 132 -19.46 -26.30 -4.71
N HIS A 133 -20.05 -26.58 -5.88
CA HIS A 133 -20.18 -27.95 -6.34
C HIS A 133 -19.77 -28.14 -7.79
N SER A 134 -19.32 -29.35 -8.11
CA SER A 134 -19.14 -29.83 -9.47
C SER A 134 -19.69 -31.25 -9.59
N VAL A 135 -20.27 -31.56 -10.72
CA VAL A 135 -20.82 -32.90 -11.05
C VAL A 135 -20.07 -33.37 -12.29
N ARG A 136 -19.30 -34.44 -12.19
CA ARG A 136 -18.40 -34.88 -13.25
C ARG A 136 -18.20 -36.39 -13.21
N THR A 137 -17.95 -36.95 -14.38
CA THR A 137 -17.39 -38.31 -14.52
C THR A 137 -15.87 -38.28 -14.24
N GLN A 138 -15.27 -39.47 -14.13
CA GLN A 138 -13.81 -39.58 -13.98
C GLN A 138 -13.06 -38.99 -15.18
N GLU A 139 -13.57 -39.22 -16.39
CA GLU A 139 -12.99 -38.76 -17.65
C GLU A 139 -13.01 -37.23 -17.74
N GLU A 140 -14.13 -36.60 -17.36
CA GLU A 140 -14.27 -35.14 -17.30
C GLU A 140 -13.30 -34.54 -16.24
N CYS A 141 -13.17 -35.17 -15.07
CA CYS A 141 -12.20 -34.72 -14.03
C CYS A 141 -10.77 -34.77 -14.57
N ILE A 142 -10.38 -35.81 -15.31
CA ILE A 142 -9.05 -35.94 -15.92
C ILE A 142 -8.84 -34.87 -17.00
N GLY A 143 -9.84 -34.65 -17.86
CA GLY A 143 -9.79 -33.63 -18.91
C GLY A 143 -9.57 -32.23 -18.34
N GLU A 144 -10.37 -31.83 -17.35
CA GLU A 144 -10.27 -30.54 -16.68
C GLU A 144 -8.95 -30.40 -15.91
N ALA A 145 -8.55 -31.44 -15.16
CA ALA A 145 -7.30 -31.41 -14.39
C ALA A 145 -6.04 -31.33 -15.28
N SER A 146 -6.14 -31.81 -16.53
CA SER A 146 -5.06 -31.71 -17.51
C SER A 146 -4.87 -30.30 -18.05
N SER A 147 -5.94 -29.49 -18.06
CA SER A 147 -5.95 -28.13 -18.62
C SER A 147 -5.81 -27.05 -17.55
N ASP A 148 -6.28 -27.28 -16.31
CA ASP A 148 -6.28 -26.31 -15.20
C ASP A 148 -5.62 -26.90 -13.95
N VAL A 149 -4.48 -26.31 -13.58
CA VAL A 149 -3.72 -26.69 -12.39
C VAL A 149 -4.50 -26.43 -11.09
N THR A 150 -5.47 -25.49 -11.10
CA THR A 150 -6.32 -25.21 -9.94
C THR A 150 -7.29 -26.36 -9.70
N VAL A 151 -7.92 -26.85 -10.77
CA VAL A 151 -8.79 -28.05 -10.72
C VAL A 151 -7.97 -29.25 -10.27
N GLN A 152 -6.80 -29.47 -10.88
CA GLN A 152 -5.90 -30.55 -10.48
C GLN A 152 -5.56 -30.51 -9.00
N THR A 153 -5.25 -29.31 -8.46
CA THR A 153 -4.95 -29.10 -7.06
C THR A 153 -6.14 -29.44 -6.14
N ASN A 154 -7.34 -28.98 -6.50
CA ASN A 154 -8.56 -29.28 -5.73
C ASN A 154 -8.86 -30.78 -5.66
N LEU A 155 -8.65 -31.48 -6.77
CA LEU A 155 -8.88 -32.93 -6.84
C LEU A 155 -7.82 -33.75 -6.06
N LEU A 156 -6.59 -33.26 -5.95
CA LEU A 156 -5.54 -33.87 -5.08
C LEU A 156 -5.95 -33.90 -3.60
N GLU A 157 -6.78 -32.99 -3.17
CA GLU A 157 -7.26 -32.87 -1.80
C GLU A 157 -8.60 -33.56 -1.58
N SER A 158 -9.03 -34.40 -2.52
CA SER A 158 -10.32 -35.09 -2.44
C SER A 158 -10.37 -36.09 -1.27
N ARG A 159 -11.54 -36.15 -0.63
CA ARG A 159 -11.85 -37.06 0.48
C ARG A 159 -13.28 -37.60 0.33
N LEU A 160 -13.44 -38.91 0.40
CA LEU A 160 -14.74 -39.55 0.31
C LEU A 160 -15.60 -39.24 1.54
N LEU A 161 -16.80 -38.70 1.32
CA LEU A 161 -17.82 -38.47 2.32
C LEU A 161 -18.88 -39.59 2.32
N ALA A 162 -19.36 -40.00 1.15
CA ALA A 162 -20.38 -41.03 0.97
C ALA A 162 -20.27 -41.64 -0.42
N GLY A 163 -20.89 -42.82 -0.64
CA GLY A 163 -20.93 -43.49 -1.93
C GLY A 163 -19.86 -44.57 -2.11
N SER A 164 -19.50 -44.92 -3.33
CA SER A 164 -18.66 -46.06 -3.69
C SER A 164 -17.17 -45.85 -3.34
N LYS A 165 -16.69 -46.57 -2.34
CA LYS A 165 -15.26 -46.62 -2.03
C LYS A 165 -14.41 -47.15 -3.16
N THR A 166 -14.91 -48.14 -3.90
CA THR A 166 -14.19 -48.73 -5.04
C THR A 166 -14.03 -47.71 -6.17
N HIS A 167 -15.09 -47.02 -6.55
CA HIS A 167 -15.05 -45.98 -7.56
C HIS A 167 -14.12 -44.83 -7.16
N TYR A 168 -14.20 -44.40 -5.89
CA TYR A 168 -13.27 -43.39 -5.36
C TYR A 168 -11.78 -43.81 -5.44
N LEU A 169 -11.46 -45.07 -5.11
CA LEU A 169 -10.09 -45.57 -5.22
C LEU A 169 -9.60 -45.66 -6.67
N GLN A 170 -10.47 -45.99 -7.61
CA GLN A 170 -10.16 -45.95 -9.06
C GLN A 170 -9.89 -44.52 -9.50
N PHE A 171 -10.71 -43.56 -9.10
CA PHE A 171 -10.52 -42.13 -9.36
C PHE A 171 -9.19 -41.62 -8.81
N ILE A 172 -8.82 -41.91 -7.53
CA ILE A 172 -7.53 -41.54 -6.98
C ILE A 172 -6.36 -42.12 -7.76
N LYS A 173 -6.46 -43.39 -8.16
CA LYS A 173 -5.43 -44.03 -8.99
C LYS A 173 -5.28 -43.37 -10.36
N ALA A 174 -6.37 -42.95 -10.97
CA ALA A 174 -6.33 -42.23 -12.23
C ALA A 174 -5.73 -40.83 -12.10
N MET A 175 -6.07 -40.11 -11.04
CA MET A 175 -5.48 -38.79 -10.72
C MET A 175 -3.98 -38.88 -10.39
N ASP A 176 -3.55 -39.94 -9.68
CA ASP A 176 -2.13 -40.22 -9.41
C ASP A 176 -1.33 -40.53 -10.70
N ALA A 177 -1.96 -41.23 -11.65
CA ALA A 177 -1.33 -41.52 -12.94
C ALA A 177 -1.20 -40.29 -13.86
N LEU A 178 -2.12 -39.33 -13.72
CA LEU A 178 -2.08 -38.05 -14.45
C LEU A 178 -0.96 -37.14 -13.92
N MET A 179 -0.52 -37.31 -12.67
CA MET A 179 0.39 -36.37 -12.01
C MET A 179 1.77 -36.35 -12.67
N GLN A 180 2.15 -35.21 -13.20
CA GLN A 180 3.48 -34.90 -13.71
C GLN A 180 4.17 -33.89 -12.77
N PRO A 181 5.00 -34.31 -11.80
CA PRO A 181 5.49 -33.46 -10.72
C PRO A 181 6.26 -32.23 -11.19
N ILE A 182 7.04 -32.34 -12.29
CA ILE A 182 7.81 -31.19 -12.84
C ILE A 182 6.85 -30.14 -13.45
N ALA A 183 5.93 -30.57 -14.30
CA ALA A 183 4.95 -29.68 -14.93
C ALA A 183 4.04 -29.02 -13.88
N PHE A 184 3.62 -29.79 -12.88
CA PHE A 184 2.81 -29.29 -11.76
C PHE A 184 3.60 -28.26 -10.92
N PHE A 185 4.90 -28.49 -10.64
CA PHE A 185 5.75 -27.53 -9.94
C PHE A 185 5.84 -26.20 -10.68
N VAL A 186 6.14 -26.25 -12.00
CA VAL A 186 6.27 -25.03 -12.83
C VAL A 186 4.95 -24.25 -12.85
N ALA A 187 3.81 -24.94 -13.05
CA ALA A 187 2.50 -24.33 -13.10
C ALA A 187 2.10 -23.67 -11.76
N LYS A 188 2.37 -24.36 -10.63
CA LYS A 188 2.10 -23.83 -9.28
C LYS A 188 3.00 -22.67 -8.91
N PHE A 189 4.28 -22.70 -9.33
CA PHE A 189 5.20 -21.59 -9.13
C PHE A 189 4.71 -20.33 -9.86
N LYS A 190 4.32 -20.47 -11.14
CA LYS A 190 3.74 -19.36 -11.91
C LYS A 190 2.43 -18.85 -11.32
N GLU A 191 1.58 -19.73 -10.80
CA GLU A 191 0.35 -19.34 -10.09
C GLU A 191 0.68 -18.50 -8.83
N GLN A 192 1.70 -18.91 -8.06
CA GLN A 192 2.16 -18.15 -6.89
C GLN A 192 2.67 -16.77 -7.27
N ASP A 193 3.52 -16.66 -8.30
CA ASP A 193 4.05 -15.38 -8.77
C ASP A 193 2.90 -14.44 -9.21
N ASN A 194 1.96 -14.94 -10.03
CA ASN A 194 0.80 -14.18 -10.45
C ASN A 194 -0.08 -13.74 -9.27
N ARG A 195 -0.22 -14.58 -8.26
CA ARG A 195 -0.96 -14.26 -7.04
C ARG A 195 -0.23 -13.20 -6.20
N HIS A 196 1.09 -13.33 -6.00
CA HIS A 196 1.89 -12.35 -5.27
C HIS A 196 1.87 -10.98 -5.96
N ALA A 197 1.96 -10.93 -7.28
CA ALA A 197 1.88 -9.69 -8.06
C ALA A 197 0.56 -8.92 -7.84
N LYS A 198 -0.58 -9.60 -7.63
CA LYS A 198 -1.86 -8.97 -7.28
C LYS A 198 -1.82 -8.20 -5.94
N PHE A 199 -0.88 -8.55 -5.08
CA PHE A 199 -0.62 -7.90 -3.79
C PHE A 199 0.65 -7.04 -3.80
N ASN A 200 1.08 -6.57 -4.99
CA ASN A 200 2.29 -5.78 -5.21
C ASN A 200 3.56 -6.44 -4.65
N ASP A 201 3.63 -7.76 -4.69
CA ASP A 201 4.73 -8.58 -4.18
C ASP A 201 5.12 -8.26 -2.72
N THR A 202 4.19 -7.71 -1.94
CA THR A 202 4.44 -7.34 -0.55
C THR A 202 3.49 -8.04 0.42
N ALA A 203 4.07 -8.55 1.49
CA ALA A 203 3.36 -9.05 2.66
C ALA A 203 2.94 -7.94 3.63
N TYR A 204 3.43 -6.71 3.43
CA TYR A 204 3.42 -5.62 4.42
C TYR A 204 2.39 -4.53 4.10
N SER A 205 1.32 -4.87 3.36
CA SER A 205 0.14 -4.02 3.22
C SER A 205 -0.56 -3.82 4.57
N LEU A 206 -1.15 -2.65 4.80
CA LEU A 206 -1.87 -2.36 6.05
C LEU A 206 -3.18 -3.14 6.22
N GLU A 207 -3.80 -3.56 5.13
CA GLU A 207 -4.99 -4.43 5.10
C GLU A 207 -4.69 -5.72 4.32
N PRO A 208 -3.82 -6.61 4.85
CA PRO A 208 -3.39 -7.79 4.12
C PRO A 208 -4.47 -8.88 4.10
N ASN A 209 -4.40 -9.76 3.08
CA ASN A 209 -5.21 -10.97 3.04
C ASN A 209 -4.46 -12.13 3.72
N ILE A 210 -5.01 -12.69 4.81
CA ILE A 210 -4.38 -13.75 5.62
C ILE A 210 -4.13 -15.02 4.81
N LYS A 211 -4.97 -15.30 3.81
CA LYS A 211 -4.91 -16.50 2.99
C LYS A 211 -4.01 -16.33 1.78
N GLU A 212 -4.22 -15.24 0.99
CA GLU A 212 -3.70 -15.13 -0.37
C GLU A 212 -2.47 -14.20 -0.51
N SER A 213 -2.24 -13.25 0.43
CA SER A 213 -1.05 -12.38 0.38
C SER A 213 0.25 -13.17 0.51
N PRO A 214 1.40 -12.66 0.02
CA PRO A 214 2.70 -13.29 0.22
C PRO A 214 2.94 -13.63 1.70
N GLY A 215 3.36 -14.85 1.99
CA GLY A 215 3.51 -15.38 3.36
C GLY A 215 2.19 -15.75 4.05
N GLY A 216 1.06 -15.77 3.33
CA GLY A 216 -0.23 -16.22 3.84
C GLY A 216 -0.36 -17.75 3.86
N LEU A 217 -1.55 -18.23 4.28
CA LEU A 217 -1.82 -19.66 4.39
C LEU A 217 -1.68 -20.41 3.07
N ARG A 218 -1.97 -19.79 1.93
CA ARG A 218 -1.85 -20.38 0.59
C ARG A 218 -0.41 -20.76 0.24
N ASP A 219 0.59 -20.02 0.74
CA ASP A 219 1.99 -20.37 0.52
C ASP A 219 2.38 -21.67 1.24
N LEU A 220 1.83 -21.91 2.43
CA LEU A 220 2.01 -23.16 3.16
C LEU A 220 1.30 -24.32 2.44
N HIS A 221 0.06 -24.12 1.97
CA HIS A 221 -0.66 -25.14 1.21
C HIS A 221 0.08 -25.52 -0.07
N MET A 222 0.66 -24.55 -0.78
CA MET A 222 1.42 -24.80 -1.99
C MET A 222 2.58 -25.78 -1.73
N ILE A 223 3.31 -25.62 -0.63
CA ILE A 223 4.39 -26.57 -0.26
C ILE A 223 3.83 -27.98 -0.08
N LEU A 224 2.69 -28.14 0.62
CA LEU A 224 2.08 -29.45 0.83
C LEU A 224 1.60 -30.09 -0.49
N TRP A 225 1.04 -29.29 -1.39
CA TRP A 225 0.64 -29.80 -2.71
C TRP A 225 1.83 -30.28 -3.55
N LEU A 226 2.91 -29.48 -3.58
CA LEU A 226 4.14 -29.81 -4.29
C LEU A 226 4.83 -31.05 -3.67
N ALA A 227 4.85 -31.17 -2.36
CA ALA A 227 5.39 -32.33 -1.69
C ALA A 227 4.53 -33.58 -1.92
N GLY A 228 3.21 -33.44 -1.88
CA GLY A 228 2.25 -34.51 -2.19
C GLY A 228 2.39 -35.03 -3.63
N SER A 229 2.55 -34.14 -4.62
CA SER A 229 2.76 -34.50 -6.03
C SER A 229 4.04 -35.30 -6.25
N GLN A 230 5.06 -35.09 -5.40
CA GLN A 230 6.33 -35.82 -5.41
C GLN A 230 6.33 -37.06 -4.49
N LYS A 231 5.20 -37.36 -3.84
CA LYS A 231 5.08 -38.48 -2.85
C LYS A 231 6.02 -38.34 -1.63
N LEU A 232 6.43 -37.12 -1.29
CA LEU A 232 7.30 -36.81 -0.16
C LEU A 232 6.54 -36.64 1.16
N GLY A 233 5.22 -36.54 1.13
CA GLY A 233 4.33 -36.42 2.29
C GLY A 233 3.17 -35.47 2.03
N LYS A 234 2.05 -35.70 2.71
CA LYS A 234 0.80 -34.92 2.58
C LYS A 234 0.59 -33.93 3.74
N ASN A 235 1.42 -33.98 4.77
CA ASN A 235 1.34 -33.10 5.93
C ASN A 235 2.74 -32.83 6.52
N TRP A 236 2.83 -31.82 7.39
CA TRP A 236 4.09 -31.40 7.98
C TRP A 236 4.82 -32.49 8.78
N VAL A 237 4.11 -33.43 9.40
CA VAL A 237 4.70 -34.52 10.17
C VAL A 237 5.38 -35.52 9.24
N GLU A 238 4.74 -35.86 8.14
CA GLU A 238 5.33 -36.74 7.12
C GLU A 238 6.56 -36.13 6.47
N LEU A 239 6.52 -34.81 6.17
CA LEU A 239 7.68 -34.09 5.65
C LEU A 239 8.87 -34.11 6.62
N ALA A 240 8.63 -34.04 7.92
CA ALA A 240 9.67 -34.17 8.93
C ALA A 240 10.22 -35.60 9.00
N LYS A 241 9.35 -36.60 8.96
CA LYS A 241 9.78 -38.03 8.90
C LYS A 241 10.64 -38.34 7.68
N ASN A 242 10.33 -37.71 6.54
CA ASN A 242 11.07 -37.89 5.29
C ASN A 242 12.27 -36.92 5.16
N ASN A 243 12.65 -36.23 6.26
CA ASN A 243 13.80 -35.31 6.32
C ASN A 243 13.73 -34.13 5.32
N ILE A 244 12.54 -33.77 4.82
CA ILE A 244 12.35 -32.59 3.98
C ILE A 244 12.41 -31.31 4.83
N ILE A 245 11.89 -31.40 6.07
CA ILE A 245 12.00 -30.35 7.08
C ILE A 245 12.59 -30.92 8.38
N THR A 246 13.22 -30.03 9.15
CA THR A 246 13.73 -30.38 10.49
C THR A 246 12.59 -30.28 11.53
N ASP A 247 12.77 -30.94 12.70
CA ASP A 247 11.83 -30.82 13.82
C ASP A 247 11.69 -29.39 14.34
N ALA A 248 12.73 -28.58 14.23
CA ALA A 248 12.70 -27.18 14.59
C ALA A 248 11.84 -26.38 13.60
N GLU A 249 12.00 -26.64 12.29
CA GLU A 249 11.14 -26.05 11.24
C GLU A 249 9.69 -26.50 11.43
N LEU A 250 9.43 -27.79 11.69
CA LEU A 250 8.09 -28.31 11.95
C LEU A 250 7.38 -27.55 13.09
N ARG A 251 8.06 -27.35 14.24
CA ARG A 251 7.50 -26.62 15.37
C ARG A 251 7.17 -25.17 15.02
N GLN A 252 8.05 -24.50 14.29
CA GLN A 252 7.84 -23.10 13.92
C GLN A 252 6.76 -22.95 12.83
N ILE A 253 6.73 -23.81 11.80
CA ILE A 253 5.67 -23.83 10.79
C ILE A 253 4.32 -23.98 11.47
N LYS A 254 4.12 -25.01 12.29
CA LYS A 254 2.85 -25.22 13.01
C LYS A 254 2.45 -24.07 13.93
N ARG A 255 3.43 -23.37 14.54
CA ARG A 255 3.16 -22.18 15.35
C ARG A 255 2.62 -21.03 14.51
N HIS A 256 3.29 -20.69 13.40
CA HIS A 256 2.91 -19.57 12.56
C HIS A 256 1.63 -19.85 11.74
N GLU A 257 1.47 -21.08 11.27
CA GLU A 257 0.23 -21.54 10.63
C GLU A 257 -0.97 -21.40 11.59
N ARG A 258 -0.83 -21.90 12.83
CA ARG A 258 -1.87 -21.77 13.85
C ARG A 258 -2.19 -20.28 14.15
N ASN A 259 -1.20 -19.41 14.20
CA ASN A 259 -1.42 -17.99 14.40
C ASN A 259 -2.29 -17.41 13.28
N LEU A 260 -1.99 -17.69 12.00
CA LEU A 260 -2.80 -17.21 10.87
C LEU A 260 -4.20 -17.86 10.86
N GLN A 261 -4.31 -19.15 11.15
CA GLN A 261 -5.62 -19.84 11.26
C GLN A 261 -6.47 -19.24 12.39
N THR A 262 -5.87 -18.95 13.55
CA THR A 262 -6.58 -18.30 14.67
C THR A 262 -7.10 -16.92 14.28
N LEU A 263 -6.27 -16.11 13.62
CA LEU A 263 -6.67 -14.80 13.14
C LEU A 263 -7.82 -14.89 12.11
N ARG A 264 -7.73 -15.83 11.17
CA ARG A 264 -8.75 -16.05 10.15
C ARG A 264 -10.10 -16.46 10.77
N ILE A 265 -10.08 -17.41 11.69
CA ILE A 265 -11.29 -17.87 12.39
C ILE A 265 -11.98 -16.72 13.13
N ARG A 266 -11.21 -15.96 13.92
CA ARG A 266 -11.74 -14.83 14.67
C ARG A 266 -12.27 -13.73 13.78
N LEU A 267 -11.57 -13.45 12.67
CA LEU A 267 -12.00 -12.49 11.67
C LEU A 267 -13.33 -12.91 11.02
N HIS A 268 -13.49 -14.20 10.71
CA HIS A 268 -14.76 -14.74 10.17
C HIS A 268 -15.92 -14.59 11.16
N TYR A 269 -15.70 -14.90 12.43
CA TYR A 269 -16.71 -14.72 13.46
C TYR A 269 -17.08 -13.25 13.67
N LEU A 270 -16.09 -12.38 13.72
CA LEU A 270 -16.30 -10.94 13.88
C LEU A 270 -17.05 -10.32 12.69
N ALA A 271 -16.65 -10.69 11.47
CA ALA A 271 -17.27 -10.21 10.24
C ALA A 271 -18.62 -10.89 9.92
N LYS A 272 -18.94 -12.02 10.58
CA LYS A 272 -20.10 -12.88 10.31
C LYS A 272 -20.21 -13.32 8.84
N ARG A 273 -19.06 -13.49 8.20
CA ARG A 273 -18.91 -13.93 6.82
C ARG A 273 -17.49 -14.44 6.57
N CYS A 274 -17.27 -15.06 5.40
CA CYS A 274 -15.92 -15.37 4.92
C CYS A 274 -15.18 -14.07 4.57
N GLU A 275 -14.35 -13.56 5.49
CA GLU A 275 -13.52 -12.37 5.33
C GLU A 275 -12.07 -12.72 5.61
N ASP A 276 -11.24 -12.67 4.58
CA ASP A 276 -9.83 -13.01 4.67
C ASP A 276 -8.90 -11.79 4.73
N ARG A 277 -9.44 -10.56 4.58
CA ARG A 277 -8.68 -9.30 4.67
C ARG A 277 -8.76 -8.71 6.07
N LEU A 278 -7.61 -8.44 6.66
CA LEU A 278 -7.49 -7.72 7.93
C LEU A 278 -7.81 -6.24 7.72
N LEU A 279 -9.08 -5.92 7.47
CA LEU A 279 -9.56 -4.56 7.29
C LEU A 279 -9.40 -3.75 8.57
N PHE A 280 -9.15 -2.44 8.46
CA PHE A 280 -9.05 -1.54 9.62
C PHE A 280 -10.26 -1.62 10.55
N ASP A 281 -11.45 -1.83 9.98
CA ASP A 281 -12.71 -2.02 10.72
C ASP A 281 -12.61 -3.10 11.81
N PHE A 282 -11.82 -4.14 11.59
CA PHE A 282 -11.73 -5.30 12.47
C PHE A 282 -10.43 -5.36 13.28
N GLN A 283 -9.37 -4.64 12.87
CA GLN A 283 -8.04 -4.79 13.48
C GLN A 283 -8.03 -4.48 14.98
N ASN A 284 -8.72 -3.42 15.41
CA ASN A 284 -8.71 -3.01 16.82
C ASN A 284 -9.51 -3.98 17.71
N GLU A 285 -10.71 -4.36 17.29
CA GLU A 285 -11.56 -5.29 18.01
C GLU A 285 -10.91 -6.67 18.09
N LEU A 286 -10.35 -7.15 16.98
CA LEU A 286 -9.60 -8.40 16.90
C LEU A 286 -8.37 -8.40 17.81
N ALA A 287 -7.69 -7.25 17.95
CA ALA A 287 -6.53 -7.11 18.82
C ALA A 287 -6.93 -7.22 20.29
N ILE A 288 -7.98 -6.52 20.70
CA ILE A 288 -8.50 -6.57 22.08
C ILE A 288 -8.96 -8.00 22.42
N ASP A 289 -9.67 -8.65 21.52
CA ASP A 289 -10.15 -10.02 21.67
C ASP A 289 -9.01 -11.06 21.79
N LEU A 290 -7.86 -10.77 21.19
CA LEU A 290 -6.63 -11.57 21.33
C LEU A 290 -5.81 -11.22 22.57
N GLY A 291 -6.24 -10.24 23.38
CA GLY A 291 -5.59 -9.86 24.62
C GLY A 291 -4.46 -8.83 24.45
N TYR A 292 -4.41 -8.10 23.33
CA TYR A 292 -3.50 -6.96 23.20
C TYR A 292 -4.13 -5.72 23.83
N GLU A 293 -3.32 -4.95 24.56
CA GLU A 293 -3.74 -3.73 25.24
C GLU A 293 -3.10 -2.50 24.62
N THR A 294 -3.86 -1.41 24.53
CA THR A 294 -3.30 -0.13 24.11
C THR A 294 -2.45 0.47 25.23
N THR A 295 -1.18 0.74 24.92
CA THR A 295 -0.21 1.39 25.82
C THR A 295 0.01 2.83 25.36
N HIS A 296 0.68 3.63 26.21
CA HIS A 296 1.09 4.99 25.82
C HIS A 296 2.03 5.04 24.58
N ARG A 297 2.65 3.92 24.19
CA ARG A 297 3.58 3.82 23.05
C ARG A 297 3.01 3.13 21.82
N LYS A 298 2.08 2.19 21.99
CA LYS A 298 1.55 1.36 20.89
C LYS A 298 0.08 1.05 21.11
N ARG A 299 -0.72 1.15 20.08
CA ARG A 299 -2.11 0.69 20.06
C ARG A 299 -2.17 -0.84 20.05
N ALA A 300 -3.27 -1.41 20.52
CA ALA A 300 -3.53 -2.86 20.47
C ALA A 300 -3.43 -3.40 19.04
N SER A 301 -4.05 -2.72 18.07
CA SER A 301 -4.00 -3.07 16.65
C SER A 301 -2.58 -3.08 16.07
N GLU A 302 -1.70 -2.16 16.46
CA GLU A 302 -0.30 -2.15 16.02
C GLU A 302 0.48 -3.37 16.53
N GLN A 303 0.21 -3.79 17.77
CA GLN A 303 0.85 -4.97 18.35
C GLN A 303 0.38 -6.25 17.65
N LEU A 304 -0.92 -6.36 17.37
CA LEU A 304 -1.50 -7.45 16.59
C LEU A 304 -0.84 -7.54 15.21
N MET A 305 -0.82 -6.43 14.48
CA MET A 305 -0.28 -6.40 13.13
C MET A 305 1.22 -6.68 13.10
N GLN A 306 1.98 -6.22 14.11
CA GLN A 306 3.40 -6.58 14.23
C GLN A 306 3.59 -8.09 14.43
N SER A 307 2.73 -8.75 15.22
CA SER A 307 2.73 -10.21 15.39
C SER A 307 2.38 -10.94 14.09
N TYR A 308 1.39 -10.42 13.35
CA TYR A 308 1.02 -10.92 12.02
C TYR A 308 2.19 -10.85 11.04
N TYR A 309 2.82 -9.67 10.86
CA TYR A 309 3.93 -9.50 9.93
C TYR A 309 5.15 -10.37 10.27
N ARG A 310 5.40 -10.62 11.56
CA ARG A 310 6.46 -11.57 11.97
C ARG A 310 6.13 -13.01 11.56
N SER A 311 4.86 -13.41 11.62
CA SER A 311 4.43 -14.74 11.16
C SER A 311 4.56 -14.87 9.66
N VAL A 312 4.09 -13.88 8.91
CA VAL A 312 4.16 -13.83 7.45
C VAL A 312 5.61 -13.84 6.96
N LYS A 313 6.49 -13.08 7.61
CA LYS A 313 7.92 -13.05 7.30
C LYS A 313 8.59 -14.43 7.46
N TYR A 314 8.25 -15.15 8.52
CA TYR A 314 8.74 -16.51 8.72
C TYR A 314 8.20 -17.45 7.65
N ILE A 315 6.91 -17.38 7.35
CA ILE A 315 6.29 -18.22 6.31
C ILE A 315 6.90 -17.97 4.94
N SER A 316 7.12 -16.69 4.56
CA SER A 316 7.80 -16.34 3.30
C SER A 316 9.21 -16.94 3.21
N LEU A 317 9.97 -16.87 4.29
CA LEU A 317 11.31 -17.47 4.35
C LEU A 317 11.27 -19.00 4.22
N ILE A 318 10.39 -19.67 4.97
CA ILE A 318 10.31 -21.14 4.93
C ILE A 318 9.74 -21.61 3.58
N ASN A 319 8.83 -20.86 2.97
CA ASN A 319 8.34 -21.12 1.62
C ASN A 319 9.49 -21.07 0.61
N GLU A 320 10.36 -20.04 0.65
CA GLU A 320 11.55 -19.96 -0.20
C GLU A 320 12.49 -21.16 -0.01
N ILE A 321 12.77 -21.54 1.24
CA ILE A 321 13.65 -22.69 1.55
C ILE A 321 13.06 -23.98 1.01
N LEU A 322 11.76 -24.22 1.23
CA LEU A 322 11.12 -25.48 0.88
C LEU A 322 10.87 -25.59 -0.63
N LEU A 323 10.53 -24.49 -1.32
CA LEU A 323 10.44 -24.50 -2.79
C LEU A 323 11.78 -24.92 -3.42
N LYS A 324 12.89 -24.32 -2.99
CA LYS A 324 14.23 -24.70 -3.48
C LYS A 324 14.60 -26.14 -3.10
N THR A 325 14.15 -26.63 -1.94
CA THR A 325 14.35 -28.02 -1.53
C THR A 325 13.58 -28.97 -2.44
N LEU A 326 12.29 -28.68 -2.72
CA LEU A 326 11.44 -29.51 -3.57
C LEU A 326 11.86 -29.47 -5.04
N GLU A 327 12.31 -28.31 -5.53
CA GLU A 327 12.89 -28.16 -6.86
C GLU A 327 14.13 -29.03 -7.03
N PHE A 328 15.02 -29.05 -6.03
CA PHE A 328 16.23 -29.88 -6.04
C PHE A 328 15.89 -31.37 -6.05
N THR A 329 14.85 -31.82 -5.35
CA THR A 329 14.41 -33.23 -5.36
C THR A 329 13.85 -33.68 -6.72
N LEU A 330 13.30 -32.76 -7.50
CA LEU A 330 12.80 -33.02 -8.86
C LEU A 330 13.92 -33.14 -9.90
N SER A 331 15.02 -32.45 -9.66
CA SER A 331 16.18 -32.48 -10.59
C SER A 331 16.89 -33.80 -10.51
N LYS A 332 16.83 -34.61 -11.57
CA LYS A 332 17.63 -35.84 -11.74
C LYS A 332 19.00 -35.56 -12.32
N ILE A 333 19.32 -34.33 -12.67
CA ILE A 333 20.56 -33.90 -13.31
C ILE A 333 21.52 -33.44 -12.22
N ALA A 334 22.77 -33.86 -12.30
CA ALA A 334 23.80 -33.36 -11.41
C ALA A 334 23.91 -31.83 -11.51
N PRO A 335 24.01 -31.10 -10.39
CA PRO A 335 24.07 -29.65 -10.44
C PRO A 335 25.35 -29.17 -11.15
N ILE A 336 25.22 -28.14 -11.97
CA ILE A 336 26.36 -27.42 -12.55
C ILE A 336 27.02 -26.66 -11.40
N ILE A 337 28.30 -26.99 -11.12
CA ILE A 337 29.05 -26.37 -10.03
C ILE A 337 30.07 -25.39 -10.63
N VAL A 338 30.01 -24.14 -10.22
CA VAL A 338 30.98 -23.10 -10.59
C VAL A 338 31.67 -22.60 -9.32
N HIS A 339 32.99 -22.61 -9.31
CA HIS A 339 33.77 -22.12 -8.17
C HIS A 339 33.70 -20.61 -8.07
N ILE A 340 33.39 -20.07 -6.89
CA ILE A 340 33.37 -18.63 -6.62
C ILE A 340 34.60 -18.22 -5.81
N ASN A 341 34.79 -18.81 -4.65
CA ASN A 341 35.99 -18.59 -3.81
C ASN A 341 36.27 -19.77 -2.90
N ALA A 342 37.17 -19.62 -1.94
CA ALA A 342 37.57 -20.71 -1.02
C ALA A 342 36.37 -21.26 -0.22
N ARG A 343 35.37 -20.48 0.10
CA ARG A 343 34.23 -20.82 0.96
C ARG A 343 32.95 -21.14 0.19
N PHE A 344 32.79 -20.56 -1.01
CA PHE A 344 31.53 -20.58 -1.75
C PHE A 344 31.69 -21.08 -3.18
N GLU A 345 30.62 -21.65 -3.68
CA GLU A 345 30.42 -22.08 -5.07
C GLU A 345 28.99 -21.75 -5.53
N ALA A 346 28.78 -21.69 -6.83
CA ALA A 346 27.43 -21.64 -7.40
C ALA A 346 26.99 -23.06 -7.76
N ARG A 347 25.79 -23.46 -7.37
CA ARG A 347 25.12 -24.68 -7.79
C ARG A 347 23.84 -24.34 -8.49
N ASN A 348 23.73 -24.55 -9.79
CA ASN A 348 22.59 -24.14 -10.62
C ASN A 348 22.20 -22.67 -10.41
N SER A 349 23.18 -21.75 -10.48
CA SER A 349 23.01 -20.31 -10.23
C SER A 349 22.54 -19.96 -8.80
N LEU A 350 22.65 -20.86 -7.82
CA LEU A 350 22.40 -20.59 -6.41
C LEU A 350 23.72 -20.61 -5.63
N LEU A 351 23.94 -19.55 -4.85
CA LEU A 351 25.09 -19.48 -3.94
C LEU A 351 24.99 -20.58 -2.90
N SER A 352 26.02 -21.37 -2.77
CA SER A 352 26.12 -22.49 -1.83
C SER A 352 27.44 -22.46 -1.08
N ALA A 353 27.42 -22.87 0.19
CA ALA A 353 28.63 -23.09 0.94
C ALA A 353 29.26 -24.43 0.52
N LYS A 354 30.61 -24.48 0.37
CA LYS A 354 31.36 -25.71 0.02
C LYS A 354 31.31 -26.77 1.12
N THR A 355 31.25 -26.33 2.37
CA THR A 355 31.19 -27.24 3.53
C THR A 355 29.97 -26.90 4.42
N ALA A 356 29.41 -27.93 5.05
CA ALA A 356 28.43 -27.74 6.10
C ALA A 356 29.09 -27.02 7.30
N ARG A 357 28.49 -25.97 7.84
CA ARG A 357 29.00 -25.11 8.91
C ARG A 357 30.05 -24.06 8.49
N THR A 358 30.14 -23.71 7.20
CA THR A 358 31.00 -22.62 6.70
C THR A 358 30.73 -21.31 7.45
N LEU A 359 29.45 -20.93 7.63
CA LEU A 359 29.05 -19.70 8.33
C LEU A 359 29.29 -19.76 9.84
N GLN A 360 29.35 -20.97 10.40
CA GLN A 360 29.68 -21.18 11.82
C GLN A 360 31.18 -21.01 12.08
N HIS A 361 32.02 -21.54 11.21
CA HIS A 361 33.49 -21.47 11.34
C HIS A 361 34.03 -20.09 10.93
N TYR A 362 33.41 -19.46 9.96
CA TYR A 362 33.78 -18.13 9.44
C TYR A 362 32.57 -17.17 9.56
N PRO A 363 32.35 -16.55 10.73
CA PRO A 363 31.15 -15.69 10.92
C PRO A 363 31.05 -14.54 9.91
N SER A 364 32.20 -13.97 9.46
CA SER A 364 32.19 -12.90 8.44
C SER A 364 31.57 -13.35 7.10
N ALA A 365 31.59 -14.66 6.82
CA ALA A 365 30.94 -15.24 5.66
C ALA A 365 29.40 -15.00 5.63
N ILE A 366 28.79 -14.69 6.78
CA ILE A 366 27.37 -14.26 6.84
C ILE A 366 27.13 -12.99 6.01
N LEU A 367 28.01 -11.99 6.11
CA LEU A 367 27.91 -10.77 5.28
C LEU A 367 28.43 -10.98 3.86
N GLU A 368 29.47 -11.79 3.72
CA GLU A 368 30.07 -12.12 2.43
C GLU A 368 29.05 -12.74 1.46
N CYS A 369 28.12 -13.59 1.94
CA CYS A 369 27.04 -14.13 1.11
C CYS A 369 26.26 -13.06 0.36
N PHE A 370 25.93 -11.95 1.03
CA PHE A 370 25.16 -10.86 0.43
C PHE A 370 26.01 -10.03 -0.53
N LEU A 371 27.29 -9.86 -0.25
CA LEU A 371 28.24 -9.20 -1.14
C LEU A 371 28.46 -10.00 -2.43
N LEU A 372 28.65 -11.32 -2.31
CA LEU A 372 28.81 -12.21 -3.47
C LEU A 372 27.58 -12.18 -4.39
N LEU A 373 26.36 -12.14 -3.83
CA LEU A 373 25.14 -11.98 -4.63
C LEU A 373 25.06 -10.63 -5.37
N GLN A 374 25.79 -9.61 -4.94
CA GLN A 374 25.89 -8.34 -5.66
C GLN A 374 26.94 -8.38 -6.77
N GLN A 375 28.05 -9.07 -6.51
CA GLN A 375 29.20 -9.14 -7.42
C GLN A 375 29.02 -10.16 -8.53
N HIS A 376 28.12 -11.12 -8.33
CA HIS A 376 27.80 -12.21 -9.24
C HIS A 376 26.34 -12.14 -9.70
N PRO A 377 26.03 -11.34 -10.75
CA PRO A 377 24.65 -11.13 -11.23
C PRO A 377 24.02 -12.42 -11.80
N GLU A 378 24.82 -13.43 -12.17
CA GLU A 378 24.38 -14.76 -12.56
C GLU A 378 23.75 -15.55 -11.41
N LEU A 379 23.98 -15.15 -10.15
CA LEU A 379 23.41 -15.80 -8.97
C LEU A 379 22.00 -15.29 -8.71
N THR A 380 21.03 -16.18 -8.79
CA THR A 380 19.61 -15.86 -8.55
C THR A 380 19.24 -15.79 -7.07
N GLY A 381 20.05 -16.41 -6.18
CA GLY A 381 19.81 -16.43 -4.73
C GLY A 381 20.75 -17.37 -3.99
N MET A 382 20.35 -17.72 -2.75
CA MET A 382 21.06 -18.70 -1.92
C MET A 382 20.39 -20.07 -2.01
N SER A 383 21.16 -21.15 -1.90
CA SER A 383 20.62 -22.50 -1.83
C SER A 383 19.86 -22.75 -0.51
N ALA A 384 18.95 -23.72 -0.51
CA ALA A 384 18.19 -24.09 0.69
C ALA A 384 19.10 -24.46 1.88
N SER A 385 20.20 -25.17 1.61
CA SER A 385 21.20 -25.54 2.64
C SER A 385 21.86 -24.31 3.26
N LEU A 386 22.28 -23.34 2.43
CA LEU A 386 22.89 -22.09 2.90
C LEU A 386 21.90 -21.24 3.69
N LEU A 387 20.64 -21.13 3.24
CA LEU A 387 19.59 -20.42 3.98
C LEU A 387 19.31 -21.05 5.35
N ARG A 388 19.28 -22.40 5.42
CA ARG A 388 19.12 -23.11 6.70
C ARG A 388 20.29 -22.88 7.63
N GLU A 389 21.53 -22.93 7.09
CA GLU A 389 22.71 -22.59 7.88
C GLU A 389 22.66 -21.16 8.40
N LEU A 390 22.32 -20.19 7.54
CA LEU A 390 22.16 -18.79 7.92
C LEU A 390 21.16 -18.62 9.07
N GLN A 391 20.02 -19.32 9.04
CA GLN A 391 19.05 -19.28 10.13
C GLN A 391 19.57 -19.87 11.44
N ARG A 392 20.38 -20.92 11.38
CA ARG A 392 21.01 -21.51 12.58
C ARG A 392 22.02 -20.58 13.23
N VAL A 393 22.83 -19.90 12.42
CA VAL A 393 23.95 -19.07 12.90
C VAL A 393 23.62 -17.59 13.09
N LYS A 394 22.41 -17.13 12.76
CA LYS A 394 22.07 -15.70 12.84
C LYS A 394 22.32 -15.04 14.21
N LYS A 395 22.31 -15.83 15.30
CA LYS A 395 22.65 -15.36 16.65
C LYS A 395 24.14 -15.02 16.81
N LEU A 396 25.00 -15.46 15.90
CA LEU A 396 26.42 -15.09 15.87
C LEU A 396 26.60 -13.62 15.47
N VAL A 397 25.59 -13.00 14.84
CA VAL A 397 25.60 -11.55 14.57
C VAL A 397 25.31 -10.79 15.87
N ASN A 398 26.13 -11.00 16.86
CA ASN A 398 26.12 -10.41 18.19
C ASN A 398 26.94 -9.10 18.23
N ARG A 399 27.31 -8.62 19.42
CA ARG A 399 28.08 -7.40 19.58
C ARG A 399 29.49 -7.53 19.02
N ASP A 400 30.19 -8.65 19.33
CA ASP A 400 31.56 -8.88 18.87
C ASP A 400 31.65 -8.95 17.34
N PHE A 401 30.65 -9.58 16.71
CA PHE A 401 30.52 -9.58 15.25
C PHE A 401 30.41 -8.18 14.68
N ARG A 402 29.55 -7.32 15.28
CA ARG A 402 29.35 -5.94 14.83
C ARG A 402 30.57 -5.04 15.11
N ASP A 403 31.35 -5.34 16.15
CA ASP A 403 32.53 -4.59 16.51
C ASP A 403 33.77 -5.00 15.70
N SER A 404 33.75 -6.15 15.03
CA SER A 404 34.81 -6.62 14.11
C SER A 404 35.06 -5.64 12.98
N ALA A 405 36.33 -5.29 12.75
CA ALA A 405 36.75 -4.40 11.66
C ALA A 405 36.43 -4.99 10.28
N GLU A 406 36.62 -6.32 10.12
CA GLU A 406 36.27 -7.04 8.87
C GLU A 406 34.78 -6.93 8.55
N ASN A 407 33.90 -7.17 9.53
CA ASN A 407 32.46 -7.12 9.32
C ASN A 407 31.95 -5.70 9.04
N LYS A 408 32.55 -4.69 9.68
CA LYS A 408 32.27 -3.27 9.37
C LYS A 408 32.63 -2.93 7.93
N ALA A 409 33.84 -3.34 7.51
CA ALA A 409 34.29 -3.12 6.13
C ALA A 409 33.40 -3.83 5.11
N LEU A 410 33.02 -5.11 5.37
CA LEU A 410 32.10 -5.87 4.52
C LEU A 410 30.73 -5.18 4.41
N PHE A 411 30.16 -4.70 5.51
CA PHE A 411 28.85 -4.03 5.47
C PHE A 411 28.92 -2.72 4.69
N LEU A 412 29.96 -1.89 4.89
CA LEU A 412 30.17 -0.69 4.09
C LEU A 412 30.39 -1.02 2.62
N LYS A 413 31.09 -2.11 2.31
CA LYS A 413 31.27 -2.57 0.92
C LYS A 413 29.94 -2.95 0.29
N ILE A 414 29.05 -3.68 1.01
CA ILE A 414 27.68 -3.98 0.55
C ILE A 414 26.92 -2.69 0.20
N LEU A 415 27.04 -1.64 1.03
CA LEU A 415 26.39 -0.36 0.76
C LEU A 415 27.03 0.43 -0.39
N SER A 416 28.30 0.21 -0.70
CA SER A 416 29.07 0.94 -1.70
C SER A 416 29.07 0.28 -3.09
N GLU A 417 28.55 -0.94 -3.21
CA GLU A 417 28.49 -1.65 -4.48
C GLU A 417 27.61 -0.92 -5.51
N LYS A 418 28.04 -0.96 -6.79
CA LYS A 418 27.29 -0.30 -7.89
C LYS A 418 25.90 -0.91 -8.08
N ASN A 419 25.74 -2.20 -7.86
CA ASN A 419 24.50 -2.93 -8.10
C ASN A 419 24.06 -3.71 -6.87
N GLY A 420 22.80 -4.10 -6.82
CA GLY A 420 22.28 -5.06 -5.86
C GLY A 420 22.08 -4.58 -4.42
N VAL A 421 22.42 -3.32 -4.06
CA VAL A 421 22.31 -2.80 -2.66
C VAL A 421 20.92 -3.01 -2.07
N ASN A 422 19.88 -2.59 -2.80
CA ASN A 422 18.50 -2.76 -2.35
C ASN A 422 18.12 -4.25 -2.20
N HIS A 423 18.50 -5.09 -3.16
CA HIS A 423 18.23 -6.54 -3.10
C HIS A 423 18.93 -7.21 -1.91
N SER A 424 20.20 -6.84 -1.64
CA SER A 424 20.93 -7.39 -0.50
C SER A 424 20.35 -6.97 0.84
N LEU A 425 20.02 -5.69 1.03
CA LEU A 425 19.40 -5.20 2.26
C LEU A 425 18.01 -5.78 2.47
N ARG A 426 17.21 -5.94 1.40
CA ARG A 426 15.91 -6.58 1.45
C ARG A 426 16.04 -8.06 1.84
N ARG A 427 16.97 -8.80 1.24
CA ARG A 427 17.30 -10.18 1.63
C ARG A 427 17.80 -10.24 3.08
N MET A 428 18.72 -9.36 3.50
CA MET A 428 19.17 -9.27 4.89
C MET A 428 18.01 -9.02 5.86
N ASN A 429 17.05 -8.16 5.48
CA ASN A 429 15.84 -7.96 6.27
C ASN A 429 14.99 -9.22 6.31
N ASN A 430 14.66 -9.82 5.17
CA ASN A 430 13.82 -11.01 5.08
C ASN A 430 14.41 -12.20 5.87
N TYR A 431 15.70 -12.38 5.83
CA TYR A 431 16.40 -13.46 6.56
C TYR A 431 16.68 -13.11 8.03
N GLY A 432 16.37 -11.88 8.46
CA GLY A 432 16.51 -11.40 9.83
C GLY A 432 17.96 -11.03 10.24
N ILE A 433 18.86 -10.88 9.27
CA ILE A 433 20.26 -10.48 9.50
C ILE A 433 20.39 -8.98 9.72
N LEU A 434 19.65 -8.15 8.95
CA LEU A 434 19.73 -6.70 9.05
C LEU A 434 19.39 -6.19 10.47
N GLY A 435 18.33 -6.73 11.07
CA GLY A 435 17.92 -6.37 12.43
C GLY A 435 18.89 -6.90 13.51
N GLN A 436 19.66 -7.97 13.27
CA GLN A 436 20.74 -8.40 14.16
C GLN A 436 21.97 -7.49 14.03
N TYR A 437 22.29 -7.07 12.81
CA TYR A 437 23.42 -6.19 12.54
C TYR A 437 23.15 -4.74 13.01
N ILE A 438 21.93 -4.23 12.77
CA ILE A 438 21.46 -2.91 13.26
C ILE A 438 20.33 -3.16 14.27
N PRO A 439 20.60 -3.29 15.59
CA PRO A 439 19.58 -3.60 16.59
C PRO A 439 18.40 -2.61 16.67
N ALA A 440 18.65 -1.35 16.32
CA ALA A 440 17.60 -0.34 16.21
C ALA A 440 16.59 -0.69 15.11
N PHE A 441 17.05 -1.25 13.98
CA PHE A 441 16.20 -1.69 12.87
C PHE A 441 15.30 -2.87 13.29
N CYS A 442 15.79 -3.78 14.14
CA CYS A 442 14.98 -4.90 14.64
C CYS A 442 13.68 -4.45 15.33
N LYS A 443 13.69 -3.28 15.96
CA LYS A 443 12.53 -2.77 16.70
C LYS A 443 11.40 -2.33 15.78
N ILE A 444 11.74 -1.86 14.58
CA ILE A 444 10.78 -1.34 13.60
C ILE A 444 10.30 -2.40 12.59
N VAL A 445 10.90 -3.61 12.60
CA VAL A 445 10.48 -4.70 11.70
C VAL A 445 9.03 -5.06 11.95
N GLY A 446 8.22 -4.97 10.88
CA GLY A 446 6.79 -5.23 10.92
C GLY A 446 6.00 -4.20 11.75
N GLN A 447 6.59 -3.07 12.10
CA GLN A 447 5.90 -2.01 12.83
C GLN A 447 5.02 -1.23 11.87
N MET A 448 3.72 -1.26 12.12
CA MET A 448 2.75 -0.41 11.46
C MET A 448 2.80 0.99 12.07
N GLN A 449 2.65 2.01 11.26
CA GLN A 449 2.47 3.37 11.72
C GLN A 449 1.00 3.77 11.54
N HIS A 450 0.42 4.26 12.62
CA HIS A 450 -0.97 4.74 12.63
C HIS A 450 -1.01 6.20 12.15
N ASP A 451 -0.70 6.41 10.87
CA ASP A 451 -0.91 7.67 10.20
C ASP A 451 -1.70 7.47 8.89
N LEU A 452 -2.21 8.56 8.35
CA LEU A 452 -3.15 8.54 7.23
C LEU A 452 -2.47 8.45 5.84
N PHE A 453 -1.14 8.36 5.77
CA PHE A 453 -0.42 8.44 4.50
C PHE A 453 0.55 7.28 4.23
N HIS A 454 1.04 6.57 5.24
CA HIS A 454 1.86 5.37 5.01
C HIS A 454 0.97 4.17 4.68
N VAL A 455 1.34 3.43 3.64
CA VAL A 455 0.66 2.18 3.24
C VAL A 455 1.50 0.94 3.52
N TYR A 456 2.71 1.12 4.07
CA TYR A 456 3.69 0.08 4.36
C TYR A 456 4.13 0.12 5.84
N THR A 457 4.70 -0.98 6.32
CA THR A 457 5.43 -1.00 7.60
C THR A 457 6.69 -0.14 7.54
N VAL A 458 7.19 0.32 8.70
CA VAL A 458 8.35 1.23 8.76
C VAL A 458 9.60 0.62 8.10
N ASP A 459 9.86 -0.66 8.31
CA ASP A 459 11.00 -1.35 7.69
C ASP A 459 10.83 -1.48 6.17
N GLU A 460 9.61 -1.75 5.67
CA GLU A 460 9.34 -1.80 4.24
C GLU A 460 9.43 -0.41 3.59
N HIS A 461 8.92 0.63 4.27
CA HIS A 461 9.09 2.02 3.82
C HIS A 461 10.57 2.39 3.66
N ILE A 462 11.41 2.13 4.66
CA ILE A 462 12.87 2.37 4.61
C ILE A 462 13.50 1.68 3.39
N LEU A 463 13.13 0.41 3.14
CA LEU A 463 13.65 -0.34 1.99
C LEU A 463 13.14 0.22 0.65
N ASN A 464 11.92 0.76 0.61
CA ASN A 464 11.37 1.42 -0.58
C ASN A 464 12.05 2.77 -0.85
N VAL A 465 12.36 3.56 0.19
CA VAL A 465 13.19 4.79 0.07
C VAL A 465 14.55 4.46 -0.55
N LEU A 466 15.18 3.40 -0.06
CA LEU A 466 16.47 2.94 -0.59
C LEU A 466 16.34 2.44 -2.04
N ALA A 467 15.26 1.74 -2.38
CA ALA A 467 14.96 1.32 -3.75
C ALA A 467 14.82 2.54 -4.68
N ASN A 468 14.13 3.60 -4.24
CA ASN A 468 13.97 4.83 -5.02
C ASN A 468 15.32 5.54 -5.24
N LEU A 469 16.17 5.66 -4.22
CA LEU A 469 17.53 6.18 -4.39
C LEU A 469 18.33 5.38 -5.43
N ARG A 470 18.18 4.05 -5.43
CA ARG A 470 18.81 3.18 -6.43
C ARG A 470 18.22 3.33 -7.84
N ARG A 471 16.93 3.69 -7.98
CA ARG A 471 16.32 4.00 -9.28
C ARG A 471 16.96 5.22 -9.91
N PHE A 472 17.33 6.24 -9.14
CA PHE A 472 18.02 7.44 -9.66
C PHE A 472 19.40 7.13 -10.26
N ALA A 473 20.05 6.03 -9.83
CA ALA A 473 21.31 5.57 -10.36
C ALA A 473 21.20 4.82 -11.71
N LYS A 474 19.97 4.48 -12.16
CA LYS A 474 19.75 3.64 -13.34
C LYS A 474 19.53 4.50 -14.59
N PRO A 475 20.43 4.43 -15.60
CA PRO A 475 20.31 5.23 -16.81
C PRO A 475 19.00 5.02 -17.58
N GLU A 476 18.49 3.77 -17.62
CA GLU A 476 17.25 3.39 -18.28
C GLU A 476 16.01 4.04 -17.66
N LEU A 477 16.08 4.44 -16.39
CA LEU A 477 14.98 5.07 -15.65
C LEU A 477 15.13 6.60 -15.51
N LYS A 478 16.13 7.19 -16.19
CA LYS A 478 16.40 8.64 -16.14
C LYS A 478 15.18 9.50 -16.52
N HIS A 479 14.33 8.98 -17.40
CA HIS A 479 13.13 9.69 -17.85
C HIS A 479 12.10 9.90 -16.74
N GLU A 480 12.07 9.04 -15.69
CA GLU A 480 11.13 9.18 -14.59
C GLU A 480 11.48 10.36 -13.64
N PHE A 481 12.79 10.59 -13.42
CA PHE A 481 13.31 11.61 -12.49
C PHE A 481 14.59 12.24 -13.04
N PRO A 482 14.50 13.07 -14.10
CA PRO A 482 15.68 13.60 -14.78
C PRO A 482 16.66 14.33 -13.85
N LEU A 483 16.13 15.24 -13.01
CA LEU A 483 16.95 16.00 -12.05
C LEU A 483 17.57 15.09 -10.99
N CYS A 484 16.82 14.17 -10.40
CA CYS A 484 17.37 13.23 -9.41
C CYS A 484 18.48 12.38 -10.01
N SER A 485 18.31 11.88 -11.24
CA SER A 485 19.33 11.08 -11.93
C SER A 485 20.60 11.89 -12.21
N GLN A 486 20.45 13.14 -12.63
CA GLN A 486 21.58 14.04 -12.84
C GLN A 486 22.34 14.32 -11.53
N LEU A 487 21.63 14.69 -10.48
CA LEU A 487 22.22 15.01 -9.17
C LEU A 487 22.84 13.77 -8.50
N PHE A 488 22.20 12.61 -8.64
CA PHE A 488 22.71 11.36 -8.08
C PHE A 488 24.01 10.90 -8.78
N ALA A 489 24.09 11.04 -10.10
CA ALA A 489 25.29 10.72 -10.88
C ALA A 489 26.49 11.58 -10.49
N ALA A 490 26.25 12.84 -10.10
CA ALA A 490 27.28 13.78 -9.64
C ALA A 490 27.62 13.63 -8.15
N PHE A 491 26.87 12.84 -7.38
CA PHE A 491 27.07 12.71 -5.94
C PHE A 491 28.17 11.68 -5.61
N GLU A 492 29.31 12.16 -5.10
CA GLU A 492 30.54 11.38 -4.95
C GLU A 492 30.41 10.11 -4.09
N LYS A 493 29.59 10.15 -3.01
CA LYS A 493 29.49 9.08 -2.02
C LYS A 493 28.03 8.63 -1.80
N PRO A 494 27.39 7.94 -2.78
CA PRO A 494 25.97 7.56 -2.70
C PRO A 494 25.62 6.70 -1.47
N HIS A 495 26.58 5.92 -0.93
CA HIS A 495 26.36 5.10 0.25
C HIS A 495 25.96 5.92 1.49
N LEU A 496 26.34 7.21 1.56
CA LEU A 496 25.92 8.10 2.64
C LEU A 496 24.41 8.36 2.59
N LEU A 497 23.83 8.48 1.39
CA LEU A 497 22.37 8.59 1.21
C LEU A 497 21.66 7.29 1.63
N TYR A 498 22.26 6.14 1.36
CA TYR A 498 21.69 4.84 1.77
C TYR A 498 21.72 4.70 3.30
N ILE A 499 22.80 5.12 3.96
CA ILE A 499 22.87 5.15 5.43
C ILE A 499 21.80 6.11 5.97
N ALA A 500 21.69 7.31 5.43
CA ALA A 500 20.66 8.26 5.83
C ALA A 500 19.25 7.67 5.66
N ALA A 501 18.98 7.00 4.54
CA ALA A 501 17.71 6.31 4.30
C ALA A 501 17.42 5.19 5.30
N ILE A 502 18.42 4.41 5.73
CA ILE A 502 18.24 3.38 6.76
C ILE A 502 17.86 4.00 8.11
N PHE A 503 18.38 5.18 8.42
CA PHE A 503 18.27 5.77 9.75
C PHE A 503 17.21 6.88 9.88
N HIS A 504 16.64 7.43 8.78
CA HIS A 504 15.73 8.57 8.87
C HIS A 504 14.49 8.29 9.76
N ASP A 505 13.96 7.09 9.67
CA ASP A 505 12.76 6.63 10.40
C ASP A 505 13.04 5.54 11.46
N ILE A 506 14.29 5.22 11.73
CA ILE A 506 14.68 4.09 12.57
C ILE A 506 14.22 4.20 14.03
N ALA A 507 13.90 5.40 14.46
CA ALA A 507 13.48 5.68 15.85
C ALA A 507 11.96 5.81 16.00
N LYS A 508 11.17 5.59 14.95
CA LYS A 508 9.71 5.61 15.02
C LYS A 508 9.17 4.64 16.09
N GLY A 509 8.16 5.07 16.83
CA GLY A 509 7.55 4.25 17.89
C GLY A 509 8.32 4.16 19.21
N ARG A 510 9.39 4.96 19.39
CA ARG A 510 10.14 5.01 20.66
C ARG A 510 9.60 6.04 21.66
N GLY A 511 8.66 6.90 21.22
CA GLY A 511 8.25 8.11 21.98
C GLY A 511 9.23 9.26 21.79
N GLY A 512 8.72 10.47 21.68
CA GLY A 512 9.50 11.67 21.37
C GLY A 512 9.77 11.86 19.88
N ASP A 513 10.57 12.86 19.53
CA ASP A 513 10.91 13.17 18.14
C ASP A 513 11.85 12.12 17.55
N HIS A 514 11.32 11.38 16.56
CA HIS A 514 12.04 10.29 15.90
C HIS A 514 13.26 10.76 15.10
N SER A 515 13.22 11.99 14.57
CA SER A 515 14.33 12.56 13.80
C SER A 515 15.55 12.80 14.70
N SER A 516 15.35 13.43 15.86
CA SER A 516 16.40 13.65 16.85
C SER A 516 16.97 12.34 17.41
N LEU A 517 16.09 11.38 17.75
CA LEU A 517 16.51 10.07 18.25
C LEU A 517 17.26 9.27 17.17
N GLY A 518 16.78 9.30 15.93
CA GLY A 518 17.43 8.67 14.78
C GLY A 518 18.81 9.26 14.48
N THR A 519 18.98 10.56 14.64
CA THR A 519 20.25 11.28 14.51
C THR A 519 21.32 10.71 15.45
N VAL A 520 20.96 10.42 16.70
CA VAL A 520 21.88 9.81 17.67
C VAL A 520 22.33 8.41 17.21
N ASP A 521 21.37 7.59 16.75
CA ASP A 521 21.68 6.24 16.25
C ASP A 521 22.56 6.29 15.00
N ALA A 522 22.26 7.19 14.05
CA ALA A 522 23.03 7.39 12.83
C ALA A 522 24.48 7.85 13.13
N LYS A 523 24.66 8.83 14.01
CA LYS A 523 26.00 9.27 14.46
C LYS A 523 26.81 8.12 15.07
N ARG A 524 26.18 7.34 15.94
CA ARG A 524 26.80 6.18 16.56
C ARG A 524 27.23 5.15 15.53
N PHE A 525 26.34 4.82 14.58
CA PHE A 525 26.63 3.88 13.52
C PHE A 525 27.80 4.35 12.65
N CYS A 526 27.79 5.59 12.18
CA CYS A 526 28.85 6.15 11.33
C CYS A 526 30.20 6.13 12.05
N LYS A 527 30.25 6.53 13.33
CA LYS A 527 31.47 6.48 14.13
C LYS A 527 32.00 5.06 14.31
N LEU A 528 31.14 4.10 14.63
CA LEU A 528 31.51 2.70 14.80
C LEU A 528 32.08 2.08 13.51
N HIS A 529 31.61 2.54 12.34
CA HIS A 529 32.08 2.10 11.02
C HIS A 529 33.26 2.93 10.49
N GLY A 530 33.83 3.84 11.28
CA GLY A 530 35.01 4.62 10.89
C GLY A 530 34.77 5.65 9.79
N LEU A 531 33.54 6.14 9.60
CA LEU A 531 33.27 7.17 8.61
C LEU A 531 33.94 8.52 9.03
N PRO A 532 34.47 9.27 8.06
CA PRO A 532 35.04 10.62 8.31
C PRO A 532 34.03 11.53 9.02
N LYS A 533 34.55 12.47 9.81
CA LYS A 533 33.74 13.39 10.63
C LYS A 533 32.72 14.16 9.77
N ASN A 534 33.14 14.67 8.60
CA ASN A 534 32.27 15.41 7.68
C ASN A 534 31.14 14.53 7.11
N ASP A 535 31.43 13.29 6.76
CA ASP A 535 30.44 12.34 6.23
C ASP A 535 29.47 11.91 7.35
N THR A 536 29.97 11.68 8.57
CA THR A 536 29.15 11.43 9.77
C THR A 536 28.18 12.58 10.04
N HIS A 537 28.66 13.83 9.93
CA HIS A 537 27.83 15.03 10.12
C HIS A 537 26.77 15.15 9.03
N LEU A 538 27.11 14.85 7.77
CA LEU A 538 26.14 14.88 6.67
C LEU A 538 25.01 13.86 6.90
N VAL A 539 25.34 12.62 7.20
CA VAL A 539 24.33 11.56 7.45
C VAL A 539 23.43 11.94 8.62
N ALA A 540 24.03 12.35 9.74
CA ALA A 540 23.28 12.74 10.93
C ALA A 540 22.35 13.94 10.66
N TRP A 541 22.83 14.95 9.95
CA TRP A 541 22.02 16.10 9.55
C TRP A 541 20.89 15.73 8.60
N LEU A 542 21.12 14.80 7.65
CA LEU A 542 20.08 14.31 6.75
C LEU A 542 18.95 13.61 7.53
N VAL A 543 19.29 12.81 8.53
CA VAL A 543 18.30 12.13 9.39
C VAL A 543 17.49 13.16 10.19
N GLU A 544 18.13 14.19 10.72
CA GLU A 544 17.46 15.26 11.45
C GLU A 544 16.56 16.12 10.57
N ALA A 545 17.02 16.40 9.33
CA ALA A 545 16.43 17.37 8.42
C ALA A 545 15.47 16.75 7.40
N HIS A 546 15.27 15.41 7.37
CA HIS A 546 14.60 14.73 6.25
C HIS A 546 13.19 15.27 5.94
N LEU A 547 12.44 15.75 6.93
CA LEU A 547 11.12 16.34 6.74
C LEU A 547 11.16 17.82 6.36
N LYS A 548 12.31 18.52 6.54
CA LYS A 548 12.37 19.99 6.43
C LYS A 548 12.11 20.49 5.02
N MET A 549 12.72 19.87 4.01
CA MET A 549 12.52 20.28 2.62
C MET A 549 11.09 20.05 2.16
N SER A 550 10.51 18.90 2.48
CA SER A 550 9.11 18.59 2.17
C SER A 550 8.16 19.59 2.83
N SER A 551 8.35 19.88 4.13
CA SER A 551 7.50 20.83 4.84
C SER A 551 7.64 22.27 4.32
N THR A 552 8.87 22.73 4.02
CA THR A 552 9.10 24.05 3.43
C THR A 552 8.44 24.17 2.05
N ALA A 553 8.68 23.20 1.15
CA ALA A 553 8.12 23.25 -0.19
C ALA A 553 6.59 23.22 -0.22
N GLN A 554 5.98 22.47 0.68
CA GLN A 554 4.54 22.22 0.66
C GLN A 554 3.73 23.19 1.53
N LYS A 555 4.34 23.79 2.57
CA LYS A 555 3.60 24.64 3.54
C LYS A 555 3.95 26.13 3.45
N MET A 556 5.15 26.47 2.96
CA MET A 556 5.61 27.86 2.95
C MET A 556 5.46 28.52 1.58
N ASP A 557 5.35 29.83 1.53
CA ASP A 557 5.30 30.56 0.26
C ASP A 557 6.70 30.66 -0.36
N LEU A 558 6.95 29.89 -1.40
CA LEU A 558 8.25 29.89 -2.10
C LEU A 558 8.49 31.14 -2.96
N SER A 559 7.49 32.00 -3.11
CA SER A 559 7.67 33.30 -3.75
C SER A 559 8.23 34.35 -2.78
N ASP A 560 8.18 34.07 -1.47
CA ASP A 560 8.76 34.93 -0.43
C ASP A 560 10.30 34.67 -0.33
N PRO A 561 11.13 35.69 -0.63
CA PRO A 561 12.57 35.58 -0.51
C PRO A 561 13.05 35.17 0.89
N ALA A 562 12.37 35.65 1.94
CA ALA A 562 12.76 35.35 3.34
C ALA A 562 12.66 33.84 3.64
N VAL A 563 11.70 33.15 3.07
CA VAL A 563 11.54 31.69 3.18
C VAL A 563 12.73 30.97 2.55
N ILE A 564 13.14 31.41 1.34
CA ILE A 564 14.26 30.82 0.62
C ILE A 564 15.60 31.09 1.35
N GLU A 565 15.80 32.31 1.85
CA GLU A 565 16.99 32.67 2.63
C GLU A 565 17.09 31.85 3.92
N GLN A 566 16.01 31.74 4.70
CA GLN A 566 15.96 30.91 5.91
C GLN A 566 16.29 29.44 5.59
N PHE A 567 15.75 28.93 4.50
CA PHE A 567 16.04 27.56 4.07
C PHE A 567 17.49 27.40 3.61
N ALA A 568 18.07 28.37 2.89
CA ALA A 568 19.47 28.38 2.49
C ALA A 568 20.41 28.43 3.70
N GLN A 569 20.11 29.28 4.70
CA GLN A 569 20.85 29.35 5.96
C GLN A 569 20.80 28.05 6.75
N PHE A 570 19.66 27.33 6.70
CA PHE A 570 19.52 26.02 7.32
C PHE A 570 20.36 24.96 6.61
N VAL A 571 20.33 24.93 5.28
CA VAL A 571 21.05 23.94 4.45
C VAL A 571 22.55 24.20 4.41
N LYS A 572 22.98 25.44 4.25
CA LYS A 572 24.37 25.96 4.28
C LYS A 572 25.25 25.59 3.08
N THR A 573 25.07 24.44 2.43
CA THR A 573 25.95 23.98 1.35
C THR A 573 25.18 23.29 0.25
N GLU A 574 25.66 23.40 -1.02
CA GLU A 574 25.07 22.71 -2.16
C GLU A 574 25.07 21.17 -1.98
N ARG A 575 26.14 20.61 -1.36
CA ARG A 575 26.21 19.17 -1.05
C ARG A 575 25.06 18.72 -0.15
N ARG A 576 24.70 19.50 0.89
CA ARG A 576 23.57 19.20 1.77
C ARG A 576 22.25 19.38 1.04
N LEU A 577 22.12 20.41 0.24
CA LEU A 577 20.93 20.68 -0.57
C LEU A 577 20.63 19.50 -1.51
N THR A 578 21.64 19.06 -2.26
CA THR A 578 21.54 17.93 -3.19
C THR A 578 21.18 16.65 -2.46
N ALA A 579 21.86 16.35 -1.36
CA ALA A 579 21.60 15.14 -0.57
C ALA A 579 20.18 15.13 0.02
N LEU A 580 19.72 16.27 0.55
CA LEU A 580 18.37 16.41 1.11
C LEU A 580 17.30 16.31 0.05
N TYR A 581 17.49 16.90 -1.13
CA TYR A 581 16.57 16.80 -2.26
C TYR A 581 16.38 15.34 -2.70
N LEU A 582 17.49 14.62 -2.92
CA LEU A 582 17.45 13.21 -3.31
C LEU A 582 16.76 12.33 -2.27
N LEU A 583 17.06 12.55 -0.98
CA LEU A 583 16.43 11.80 0.11
C LEU A 583 14.93 12.12 0.21
N THR A 584 14.55 13.40 0.12
CA THR A 584 13.14 13.84 0.21
C THR A 584 12.28 13.26 -0.92
N VAL A 585 12.78 13.30 -2.18
CA VAL A 585 12.05 12.68 -3.31
C VAL A 585 11.89 11.18 -3.13
N ALA A 586 12.96 10.51 -2.69
CA ALA A 586 12.94 9.07 -2.45
C ALA A 586 11.98 8.69 -1.32
N ASP A 587 11.92 9.48 -0.25
CA ASP A 587 11.08 9.30 0.93
C ASP A 587 9.59 9.45 0.58
N ILE A 588 9.18 10.55 -0.05
CA ILE A 588 7.79 10.77 -0.46
C ILE A 588 7.30 9.63 -1.36
N ARG A 589 8.12 9.18 -2.32
CA ARG A 589 7.77 8.01 -3.15
C ARG A 589 7.72 6.70 -2.37
N GLY A 590 8.55 6.55 -1.37
CA GLY A 590 8.60 5.35 -0.52
C GLY A 590 7.39 5.21 0.38
N THR A 591 6.66 6.29 0.63
CA THR A 591 5.49 6.31 1.52
C THR A 591 4.27 5.66 0.89
N SER A 592 3.92 6.05 -0.33
CA SER A 592 2.83 5.47 -1.13
C SER A 592 3.01 5.82 -2.61
N PRO A 593 2.68 4.90 -3.54
CA PRO A 593 2.70 5.20 -4.98
C PRO A 593 1.81 6.37 -5.38
N ALA A 594 0.70 6.58 -4.68
CA ALA A 594 -0.29 7.61 -4.98
C ALA A 594 0.08 9.02 -4.47
N VAL A 595 1.10 9.13 -3.60
CA VAL A 595 1.46 10.42 -2.96
C VAL A 595 2.31 11.30 -3.87
N TRP A 596 3.05 10.71 -4.81
CA TRP A 596 3.90 11.45 -5.75
C TRP A 596 3.13 11.88 -6.99
N ASN A 597 3.24 13.15 -7.37
CA ASN A 597 2.70 13.71 -8.61
C ASN A 597 3.63 14.80 -9.18
N ALA A 598 3.41 15.25 -10.42
CA ALA A 598 4.24 16.24 -11.08
C ALA A 598 4.21 17.61 -10.38
N TRP A 599 3.12 17.96 -9.71
CA TRP A 599 3.02 19.20 -8.95
C TRP A 599 4.01 19.22 -7.75
N LYS A 600 4.06 18.14 -6.96
CA LYS A 600 5.03 18.01 -5.84
C LYS A 600 6.47 18.02 -6.35
N ALA A 601 6.72 17.35 -7.49
CA ALA A 601 8.03 17.38 -8.13
C ALA A 601 8.48 18.82 -8.40
N ARG A 602 7.61 19.65 -9.00
CA ARG A 602 7.92 21.05 -9.31
C ARG A 602 8.12 21.92 -8.07
N LEU A 603 7.33 21.72 -7.01
CA LEU A 603 7.54 22.47 -5.77
C LEU A 603 8.93 22.21 -5.18
N LEU A 604 9.34 20.96 -5.12
CA LEU A 604 10.66 20.57 -4.63
C LEU A 604 11.78 21.08 -5.53
N GLU A 605 11.60 21.00 -6.86
CA GLU A 605 12.55 21.54 -7.85
C GLU A 605 12.68 23.06 -7.73
N SER A 606 11.56 23.77 -7.58
CA SER A 606 11.54 25.23 -7.40
C SER A 606 12.31 25.64 -6.14
N LEU A 607 12.05 24.97 -5.01
CA LEU A 607 12.79 25.20 -3.77
C LEU A 607 14.28 24.88 -3.94
N PHE A 608 14.61 23.77 -4.61
CA PHE A 608 16.00 23.37 -4.86
C PHE A 608 16.76 24.45 -5.65
N TYR A 609 16.23 24.89 -6.79
CA TYR A 609 16.90 25.87 -7.65
C TYR A 609 16.94 27.27 -7.02
N ALA A 610 15.88 27.68 -6.31
CA ALA A 610 15.88 28.96 -5.61
C ALA A 610 16.94 28.98 -4.50
N THR A 611 17.01 27.91 -3.70
CA THR A 611 18.03 27.78 -2.64
C THR A 611 19.44 27.70 -3.20
N LYS A 612 19.63 26.95 -4.32
CA LYS A 612 20.96 26.84 -4.96
C LYS A 612 21.48 28.19 -5.41
N ARG A 613 20.64 29.07 -5.98
CA ARG A 613 21.01 30.44 -6.36
C ARG A 613 21.50 31.25 -5.17
N VAL A 614 20.77 31.22 -4.07
CA VAL A 614 21.16 31.93 -2.82
C VAL A 614 22.49 31.41 -2.27
N LEU A 615 22.72 30.08 -2.30
CA LEU A 615 23.98 29.47 -1.84
C LEU A 615 25.20 29.85 -2.71
N ASN A 616 24.98 30.27 -3.96
CA ASN A 616 26.02 30.69 -4.89
C ASN A 616 26.23 32.22 -4.91
N ASP A 617 25.77 32.94 -3.85
CA ASP A 617 25.85 34.40 -3.73
C ASP A 617 25.24 35.18 -4.91
N GLU A 618 24.35 34.56 -5.70
CA GLU A 618 23.53 35.30 -6.63
C GLU A 618 22.56 36.18 -5.85
N THR A 619 22.83 37.48 -5.76
CA THR A 619 22.03 38.46 -5.00
C THR A 619 20.56 38.36 -5.40
N PHE A 620 19.74 37.93 -4.45
CA PHE A 620 18.31 37.82 -4.65
C PHE A 620 17.67 39.18 -4.37
N SER A 621 17.68 40.07 -5.35
CA SER A 621 16.89 41.31 -5.29
C SER A 621 15.47 41.02 -5.74
N VAL A 622 14.50 41.26 -4.86
CA VAL A 622 13.05 41.21 -5.19
C VAL A 622 12.78 42.04 -6.45
N GLN A 623 13.41 43.23 -6.53
CA GLN A 623 13.25 44.09 -7.70
C GLN A 623 13.81 43.47 -8.99
N GLN A 624 14.95 42.82 -8.93
CA GLN A 624 15.52 42.11 -10.10
C GLN A 624 14.63 40.93 -10.51
N THR A 625 14.05 40.23 -9.57
CA THR A 625 13.11 39.14 -9.86
C THR A 625 11.84 39.65 -10.57
N ILE A 626 11.26 40.76 -10.08
CA ILE A 626 10.12 41.42 -10.70
C ILE A 626 10.46 41.81 -12.15
N THR A 627 11.58 42.55 -12.33
CA THR A 627 12.06 43.01 -13.65
C THR A 627 12.26 41.84 -14.61
N LEU A 628 12.90 40.75 -14.15
CA LEU A 628 13.13 39.56 -14.97
C LEU A 628 11.81 38.85 -15.34
N ARG A 629 10.86 38.74 -14.40
CA ARG A 629 9.55 38.14 -14.66
C ARG A 629 8.74 38.98 -15.65
N GLN A 630 8.73 40.30 -15.47
CA GLN A 630 8.10 41.23 -16.39
C GLN A 630 8.70 41.12 -17.80
N GLN A 631 10.03 41.14 -17.91
CA GLN A 631 10.70 40.99 -19.16
C GLN A 631 10.37 39.68 -19.88
N LYS A 632 10.48 38.55 -19.20
CA LYS A 632 10.14 37.23 -19.75
C LYS A 632 8.66 37.11 -20.14
N ALA A 633 7.77 37.74 -19.35
CA ALA A 633 6.35 37.79 -19.70
C ALA A 633 6.11 38.65 -20.94
N ALA A 634 6.76 39.83 -21.03
CA ALA A 634 6.69 40.72 -22.18
C ALA A 634 7.20 40.04 -23.49
N GLU A 635 8.32 39.29 -23.42
CA GLU A 635 8.83 38.52 -24.56
C GLU A 635 7.78 37.48 -25.05
N LYS A 636 7.05 36.86 -24.15
CA LYS A 636 5.98 35.91 -24.50
C LYS A 636 4.77 36.61 -25.07
N LEU A 637 4.37 37.76 -24.48
CA LEU A 637 3.28 38.57 -24.99
C LEU A 637 3.56 39.09 -26.41
N ALA A 638 4.80 39.49 -26.68
CA ALA A 638 5.21 39.87 -28.02
C ALA A 638 5.06 38.74 -29.05
N LYS A 639 5.38 37.49 -28.67
CA LYS A 639 5.12 36.29 -29.51
C LYS A 639 3.63 36.07 -29.79
N TYR A 640 2.74 36.52 -28.92
CA TYR A 640 1.27 36.51 -29.13
C TYR A 640 0.75 37.74 -29.89
N GLY A 641 1.62 38.62 -30.34
CA GLY A 641 1.29 39.83 -31.10
C GLY A 641 0.81 41.02 -30.26
N LEU A 642 0.99 40.97 -28.93
CA LEU A 642 0.61 42.04 -28.02
C LEU A 642 1.77 43.06 -27.87
N GLN A 643 1.50 44.32 -28.17
CA GLN A 643 2.45 45.42 -27.95
C GLN A 643 2.52 45.87 -26.51
N ALA A 644 3.68 46.39 -26.06
CA ALA A 644 3.92 46.76 -24.68
C ALA A 644 2.86 47.70 -24.09
N LYS A 645 2.42 48.68 -24.88
CA LYS A 645 1.39 49.66 -24.50
C LYS A 645 0.00 49.04 -24.20
N SER A 646 -0.28 47.88 -24.81
CA SER A 646 -1.62 47.28 -24.71
C SER A 646 -1.96 46.70 -23.36
N TYR A 647 -0.96 46.11 -22.64
CA TYR A 647 -1.14 45.49 -21.33
C TYR A 647 -0.68 46.37 -20.16
N GLN A 648 -0.20 47.59 -20.43
CA GLN A 648 0.30 48.49 -19.37
C GLN A 648 -0.78 48.87 -18.36
N ALA A 649 -1.99 49.17 -18.82
CA ALA A 649 -3.11 49.51 -17.96
C ALA A 649 -3.47 48.37 -16.98
N LEU A 650 -3.33 47.11 -17.38
CA LEU A 650 -3.49 45.97 -16.51
C LEU A 650 -2.33 45.89 -15.47
N TRP A 651 -1.11 46.06 -15.95
CA TRP A 651 0.08 45.95 -15.09
C TRP A 651 0.13 47.08 -14.03
N ASP A 652 -0.35 48.25 -14.36
CA ASP A 652 -0.46 49.35 -13.39
C ASP A 652 -1.51 49.03 -12.28
N ASN A 653 -2.58 48.31 -12.63
CA ASN A 653 -3.64 47.96 -11.70
C ASN A 653 -3.34 46.71 -10.86
N VAL A 654 -2.49 45.81 -11.33
CA VAL A 654 -2.11 44.61 -10.52
C VAL A 654 -1.01 44.90 -9.51
N GLY A 655 -0.20 45.96 -9.65
CA GLY A 655 0.85 46.32 -8.69
C GLY A 655 2.03 45.36 -8.62
N THR A 656 3.06 45.73 -7.81
CA THR A 656 4.33 45.01 -7.74
C THR A 656 4.23 43.64 -7.10
N ALA A 657 3.36 43.47 -6.10
CA ALA A 657 3.16 42.20 -5.39
C ALA A 657 2.66 41.07 -6.30
N TYR A 658 1.94 41.39 -7.36
CA TYR A 658 1.51 40.44 -8.39
C TYR A 658 2.71 39.78 -9.07
N PHE A 659 3.73 40.54 -9.48
CA PHE A 659 4.91 40.00 -10.18
C PHE A 659 5.83 39.18 -9.26
N VAL A 660 5.71 39.35 -7.96
CA VAL A 660 6.35 38.46 -6.97
C VAL A 660 5.61 37.15 -6.84
N ARG A 661 4.28 37.15 -6.92
CA ARG A 661 3.43 35.98 -6.65
C ARG A 661 3.26 35.06 -7.88
N PHE A 662 3.23 35.63 -9.08
CA PHE A 662 2.97 34.86 -10.31
C PHE A 662 4.24 34.66 -11.14
N GLU A 663 4.37 33.49 -11.77
CA GLU A 663 5.48 33.18 -12.67
C GLU A 663 5.27 33.81 -14.04
N SER A 664 6.38 34.05 -14.78
CA SER A 664 6.36 34.73 -16.09
C SER A 664 5.40 34.10 -17.11
N ASP A 665 5.22 32.76 -17.08
CA ASP A 665 4.26 32.05 -17.95
C ASP A 665 2.81 32.36 -17.57
N GLU A 666 2.55 32.44 -16.29
CA GLU A 666 1.23 32.75 -15.76
C GLU A 666 0.89 34.23 -15.96
N ILE A 667 1.84 35.14 -15.72
CA ILE A 667 1.72 36.56 -16.02
C ILE A 667 1.38 36.77 -17.51
N ALA A 668 2.13 36.14 -18.42
CA ALA A 668 1.86 36.28 -19.84
C ALA A 668 0.47 35.75 -20.26
N TRP A 669 0.06 34.59 -19.70
CA TRP A 669 -1.24 34.02 -19.95
C TRP A 669 -2.37 34.90 -19.44
N GLN A 670 -2.28 35.37 -18.22
CA GLN A 670 -3.27 36.24 -17.57
C GLN A 670 -3.32 37.60 -18.30
N SER A 671 -2.18 38.22 -18.58
CA SER A 671 -2.13 39.51 -19.29
C SER A 671 -2.76 39.44 -20.68
N ARG A 672 -2.48 38.34 -21.43
CA ARG A 672 -3.11 38.14 -22.75
C ARG A 672 -4.63 38.12 -22.69
N LEU A 673 -5.19 37.51 -21.66
CA LEU A 673 -6.63 37.31 -21.52
C LEU A 673 -7.33 38.52 -20.89
N LEU A 674 -6.67 39.25 -19.98
CA LEU A 674 -7.27 40.33 -19.19
C LEU A 674 -7.07 41.72 -19.77
N THR A 675 -6.08 41.88 -20.66
CA THR A 675 -5.81 43.20 -21.31
C THR A 675 -7.07 43.91 -21.84
N PRO A 676 -8.01 43.22 -22.55
CA PRO A 676 -9.22 43.85 -23.01
C PRO A 676 -10.31 44.00 -21.94
N HIS A 677 -10.06 43.53 -20.72
CA HIS A 677 -11.08 43.32 -19.68
C HIS A 677 -10.70 43.86 -18.30
N VAL A 678 -9.82 44.87 -18.25
CA VAL A 678 -9.32 45.43 -16.97
C VAL A 678 -10.46 45.89 -16.05
N TYR A 679 -11.55 46.36 -16.61
CA TYR A 679 -12.74 46.83 -15.89
C TYR A 679 -13.99 45.99 -16.26
N ALA A 680 -13.88 44.68 -16.27
CA ALA A 680 -14.97 43.80 -16.67
C ALA A 680 -16.12 43.81 -15.66
N ASP A 681 -17.34 43.98 -16.16
CA ASP A 681 -18.55 43.90 -15.32
C ASP A 681 -18.99 42.48 -15.00
N LYS A 682 -18.52 41.50 -15.78
CA LYS A 682 -18.85 40.09 -15.59
C LYS A 682 -17.57 39.28 -15.21
N PRO A 683 -17.69 38.20 -14.42
CA PRO A 683 -16.57 37.33 -14.14
C PRO A 683 -15.93 36.78 -15.39
N ILE A 684 -14.62 36.82 -15.47
CA ILE A 684 -13.81 36.15 -16.49
C ILE A 684 -13.21 34.92 -15.89
N VAL A 685 -13.72 33.77 -16.28
CA VAL A 685 -13.20 32.47 -15.91
C VAL A 685 -12.52 31.88 -17.13
N ARG A 686 -11.25 31.47 -16.98
CA ARG A 686 -10.48 30.79 -18.04
C ARG A 686 -9.75 29.61 -17.47
N ALA A 687 -9.85 28.48 -18.15
CA ALA A 687 -9.22 27.20 -17.78
C ALA A 687 -8.23 26.77 -18.86
N ARG A 688 -7.12 26.21 -18.43
CA ARG A 688 -6.12 25.56 -19.30
C ARG A 688 -5.57 24.31 -18.64
N LEU A 689 -5.00 23.41 -19.43
CA LEU A 689 -4.18 22.35 -18.86
C LEU A 689 -3.00 22.98 -18.11
N SER A 690 -2.73 22.49 -16.93
CA SER A 690 -1.63 23.02 -16.11
C SER A 690 -0.32 22.87 -16.87
N PRO A 691 0.50 23.94 -16.98
CA PRO A 691 1.84 23.84 -17.57
C PRO A 691 2.72 22.80 -16.87
N SER A 692 2.32 22.33 -15.70
CA SER A 692 3.01 21.27 -14.94
C SER A 692 2.77 19.86 -15.48
N GLY A 693 1.87 19.67 -16.42
CA GLY A 693 1.54 18.37 -17.00
C GLY A 693 0.39 17.64 -16.31
N ASP A 694 0.14 17.91 -15.04
CA ASP A 694 -0.97 17.33 -14.29
C ASP A 694 -2.01 18.39 -13.90
N GLY A 695 -3.29 18.09 -14.14
CA GLY A 695 -4.40 18.91 -13.70
C GLY A 695 -4.76 20.08 -14.61
N ILE A 696 -5.67 20.90 -14.10
CA ILE A 696 -6.23 22.07 -14.79
C ILE A 696 -5.89 23.31 -13.96
N GLN A 697 -5.41 24.35 -14.63
CA GLN A 697 -5.25 25.68 -14.04
C GLN A 697 -6.45 26.54 -14.44
N VAL A 698 -7.14 27.12 -13.44
CA VAL A 698 -8.31 27.97 -13.60
C VAL A 698 -8.00 29.35 -13.07
N MET A 699 -8.14 30.37 -13.91
CA MET A 699 -8.04 31.77 -13.57
C MET A 699 -9.43 32.37 -13.45
N ILE A 700 -9.65 33.16 -12.40
CA ILE A 700 -10.89 33.90 -12.16
C ILE A 700 -10.52 35.37 -11.97
N TYR A 701 -11.15 36.26 -12.73
CA TYR A 701 -11.03 37.71 -12.61
C TYR A 701 -12.42 38.32 -12.50
N THR A 702 -12.73 38.93 -11.38
CA THR A 702 -14.03 39.50 -11.08
C THR A 702 -13.89 40.57 -10.02
N ARG A 703 -14.90 41.43 -9.84
CA ARG A 703 -14.96 42.31 -8.64
C ARG A 703 -14.88 41.46 -7.40
N ASP A 704 -14.10 41.92 -6.42
CA ASP A 704 -13.90 41.16 -5.16
C ASP A 704 -15.22 41.08 -4.37
N GLN A 705 -15.50 39.90 -3.81
CA GLN A 705 -16.69 39.64 -3.02
C GLN A 705 -16.38 38.64 -1.89
N ASP A 706 -17.00 38.86 -0.73
CA ASP A 706 -16.69 38.11 0.49
C ASP A 706 -16.86 36.58 0.37
N ASP A 707 -17.80 36.14 -0.43
CA ASP A 707 -18.16 34.72 -0.58
C ASP A 707 -17.49 34.03 -1.78
N LEU A 708 -16.63 34.76 -2.53
CA LEU A 708 -16.02 34.28 -3.77
C LEU A 708 -15.25 32.97 -3.56
N PHE A 709 -14.40 32.92 -2.54
CA PHE A 709 -13.58 31.72 -2.26
C PHE A 709 -14.45 30.50 -1.88
N ALA A 710 -15.50 30.74 -1.09
CA ALA A 710 -16.41 29.67 -0.69
C ALA A 710 -17.21 29.12 -1.88
N ARG A 711 -17.67 29.98 -2.80
CA ARG A 711 -18.37 29.59 -4.05
C ARG A 711 -17.47 28.72 -4.93
N ILE A 712 -16.22 29.15 -5.12
CA ILE A 712 -15.24 28.42 -5.96
C ILE A 712 -14.93 27.05 -5.36
N CYS A 713 -14.64 26.99 -4.05
CA CYS A 713 -14.34 25.72 -3.38
C CYS A 713 -15.51 24.74 -3.43
N ASN A 714 -16.75 25.24 -3.20
CA ASN A 714 -17.95 24.40 -3.26
C ASN A 714 -18.23 23.88 -4.68
N PHE A 715 -17.95 24.69 -5.70
CA PHE A 715 -18.08 24.26 -7.10
C PHE A 715 -17.13 23.10 -7.43
N PHE A 716 -15.84 23.24 -7.13
CA PHE A 716 -14.86 22.18 -7.42
C PHE A 716 -15.10 20.92 -6.62
N ASP A 717 -15.52 21.04 -5.36
CA ASP A 717 -15.87 19.90 -4.54
C ASP A 717 -17.04 19.09 -5.14
N ARG A 718 -18.09 19.76 -5.60
CA ARG A 718 -19.24 19.12 -6.26
C ARG A 718 -18.88 18.43 -7.57
N MET A 719 -17.86 18.92 -8.25
CA MET A 719 -17.32 18.32 -9.45
C MET A 719 -16.32 17.17 -9.17
N ALA A 720 -16.08 16.82 -7.92
CA ALA A 720 -15.07 15.83 -7.49
C ALA A 720 -13.64 16.18 -7.94
N TYR A 721 -13.31 17.48 -7.96
CA TYR A 721 -11.94 17.95 -8.14
C TYR A 721 -11.32 18.38 -6.82
N SER A 722 -10.06 17.99 -6.64
CA SER A 722 -9.22 18.45 -5.51
C SER A 722 -8.47 19.71 -5.90
N ILE A 723 -8.65 20.79 -5.14
CA ILE A 723 -7.81 21.98 -5.25
C ILE A 723 -6.48 21.68 -4.58
N VAL A 724 -5.37 21.80 -5.31
CA VAL A 724 -4.01 21.57 -4.77
C VAL A 724 -3.23 22.87 -4.55
N GLN A 725 -3.65 23.95 -5.18
CA GLN A 725 -3.09 25.29 -5.00
C GLN A 725 -4.16 26.34 -5.27
N ALA A 726 -4.21 27.36 -4.42
CA ALA A 726 -4.99 28.56 -4.65
C ALA A 726 -4.12 29.80 -4.41
N LYS A 727 -3.95 30.63 -5.43
CA LYS A 727 -3.34 31.96 -5.33
C LYS A 727 -4.47 32.97 -5.36
N ILE A 728 -4.70 33.63 -4.24
CA ILE A 728 -5.75 34.64 -4.08
C ILE A 728 -5.06 36.00 -4.11
N TYR A 729 -5.49 36.87 -5.00
CA TYR A 729 -4.90 38.18 -5.17
C TYR A 729 -5.98 39.23 -5.49
N THR A 730 -6.00 40.34 -4.75
CA THR A 730 -6.85 41.48 -5.02
C THR A 730 -5.99 42.60 -5.63
N THR A 731 -6.39 43.07 -6.77
CA THR A 731 -5.75 44.16 -7.52
C THR A 731 -6.01 45.52 -6.88
N ILE A 732 -5.27 46.56 -7.29
CA ILE A 732 -5.39 47.92 -6.76
C ILE A 732 -6.80 48.50 -7.04
N ASN A 733 -7.43 48.06 -8.10
CA ASN A 733 -8.80 48.49 -8.51
C ASN A 733 -9.91 47.56 -7.97
N ASP A 734 -9.68 46.85 -6.88
CA ASP A 734 -10.61 45.98 -6.16
C ASP A 734 -11.18 44.80 -6.98
N TYR A 735 -10.38 44.26 -7.91
CA TYR A 735 -10.72 43.01 -8.58
C TYR A 735 -9.95 41.83 -7.96
N ALA A 736 -10.66 40.76 -7.70
CA ALA A 736 -10.04 39.47 -7.35
C ALA A 736 -9.45 38.83 -8.62
N LEU A 737 -8.15 38.58 -8.60
CA LEU A 737 -7.43 37.80 -9.61
C LEU A 737 -6.94 36.49 -8.97
N ASN A 738 -7.76 35.47 -9.02
CA ASN A 738 -7.51 34.20 -8.36
C ASN A 738 -7.08 33.12 -9.37
N SER A 739 -6.11 32.31 -8.98
CA SER A 739 -5.61 31.20 -9.81
C SER A 739 -5.63 29.92 -9.00
N PHE A 740 -6.35 28.93 -9.48
CA PHE A 740 -6.50 27.61 -8.85
C PHE A 740 -5.84 26.54 -9.72
N THR A 741 -5.13 25.64 -9.10
CA THR A 741 -4.71 24.38 -9.74
C THR A 741 -5.54 23.25 -9.14
N ILE A 742 -6.24 22.51 -10.01
CA ILE A 742 -7.13 21.42 -9.62
C ILE A 742 -6.71 20.10 -10.23
N LEU A 743 -6.89 19.01 -9.50
CA LEU A 743 -6.63 17.63 -9.92
C LEU A 743 -7.92 16.82 -9.85
N ASP A 744 -8.10 15.92 -10.81
CA ASP A 744 -9.18 14.93 -10.74
C ASP A 744 -8.90 13.91 -9.61
N GLN A 745 -9.87 13.69 -8.73
CA GLN A 745 -9.78 12.72 -7.64
C GLN A 745 -9.64 11.27 -8.13
N SER A 746 -10.06 10.97 -9.36
CA SER A 746 -9.93 9.62 -9.94
C SER A 746 -8.51 9.28 -10.41
N GLY A 747 -7.57 10.24 -10.41
CA GLY A 747 -6.19 10.06 -10.86
C GLY A 747 -6.04 9.79 -12.36
N LYS A 748 -7.09 9.95 -13.15
CA LYS A 748 -7.04 9.80 -14.62
C LYS A 748 -6.67 11.15 -15.25
N SER A 749 -5.73 11.14 -16.18
CA SER A 749 -5.43 12.34 -16.98
C SER A 749 -6.66 12.68 -17.83
N VAL A 750 -7.27 13.83 -17.53
CA VAL A 750 -8.45 14.30 -18.28
C VAL A 750 -7.97 15.12 -19.47
N SER A 751 -8.08 14.55 -20.65
CA SER A 751 -7.87 15.24 -21.93
C SER A 751 -9.23 15.44 -22.64
N TYR A 752 -9.99 16.43 -22.18
CA TYR A 752 -11.28 16.71 -22.79
C TYR A 752 -11.51 18.22 -22.93
N SER A 753 -11.43 18.74 -24.14
CA SER A 753 -11.58 20.19 -24.42
C SER A 753 -12.96 20.73 -24.02
N GLY A 754 -13.99 19.90 -24.03
CA GLY A 754 -15.32 20.24 -23.55
C GLY A 754 -15.38 20.53 -22.05
N LEU A 755 -14.53 19.88 -21.23
CA LEU A 755 -14.49 20.09 -19.79
C LEU A 755 -13.98 21.50 -19.42
N LEU A 756 -12.94 21.98 -20.09
CA LEU A 756 -12.41 23.34 -19.84
C LEU A 756 -13.49 24.39 -20.07
N ARG A 757 -14.23 24.28 -21.18
CA ARG A 757 -15.35 25.19 -21.49
C ARG A 757 -16.50 25.06 -20.49
N PHE A 758 -16.78 23.84 -20.05
CA PHE A 758 -17.79 23.60 -19.03
C PHE A 758 -17.42 24.28 -17.71
N ILE A 759 -16.17 24.12 -17.24
CA ILE A 759 -15.68 24.80 -16.03
C ILE A 759 -15.80 26.33 -16.18
N GLU A 760 -15.39 26.88 -17.33
CA GLU A 760 -15.45 28.32 -17.58
C GLU A 760 -16.88 28.85 -17.50
N ALA A 761 -17.85 28.18 -18.12
CA ALA A 761 -19.23 28.59 -18.17
C ALA A 761 -19.93 28.45 -16.81
N GLU A 762 -19.91 27.25 -16.24
CA GLU A 762 -20.62 26.92 -15.00
C GLU A 762 -20.07 27.70 -13.80
N LEU A 763 -18.73 27.80 -13.67
CA LEU A 763 -18.13 28.57 -12.59
C LEU A 763 -18.46 30.07 -12.71
N SER A 764 -18.46 30.62 -13.93
CA SER A 764 -18.87 32.02 -14.15
C SER A 764 -20.32 32.28 -13.72
N GLU A 765 -21.22 31.33 -14.02
CA GLU A 765 -22.63 31.41 -13.59
C GLU A 765 -22.76 31.32 -12.07
N LYS A 766 -22.04 30.41 -11.43
CA LYS A 766 -22.05 30.23 -9.96
C LYS A 766 -21.49 31.43 -9.21
N ILE A 767 -20.52 32.16 -9.78
CA ILE A 767 -19.99 33.40 -9.20
C ILE A 767 -21.02 34.53 -9.30
N LEU A 768 -21.76 34.63 -10.38
CA LEU A 768 -22.81 35.65 -10.58
C LEU A 768 -24.10 35.37 -9.79
N ALA A 769 -24.30 34.14 -9.34
CA ALA A 769 -25.52 33.76 -8.65
C ALA A 769 -25.66 34.50 -7.32
N THR A 770 -26.82 35.14 -7.12
CA THR A 770 -27.18 35.80 -5.86
C THR A 770 -27.77 34.84 -4.82
N THR A 771 -27.93 33.58 -5.20
CA THR A 771 -28.45 32.54 -4.29
C THR A 771 -27.43 32.19 -3.19
N PRO A 772 -27.91 31.88 -1.97
CA PRO A 772 -27.04 31.40 -0.91
C PRO A 772 -26.17 30.22 -1.37
N ILE A 773 -24.93 30.15 -0.85
CA ILE A 773 -24.04 29.03 -1.14
C ILE A 773 -24.67 27.74 -0.62
N GLU A 774 -24.76 26.74 -1.48
CA GLU A 774 -25.23 25.42 -1.09
C GLU A 774 -24.30 24.78 -0.02
N THR A 775 -24.88 24.06 0.93
CA THR A 775 -24.09 23.39 1.99
C THR A 775 -23.01 22.51 1.40
N PRO A 776 -21.76 22.57 1.93
CA PRO A 776 -20.68 21.70 1.47
C PRO A 776 -21.07 20.23 1.55
N LEU A 777 -20.62 19.44 0.56
CA LEU A 777 -20.90 18.01 0.53
C LEU A 777 -20.31 17.29 1.75
N SER A 778 -21.10 16.34 2.28
CA SER A 778 -20.62 15.38 3.27
C SER A 778 -20.46 14.04 2.58
N GLY A 779 -19.30 13.81 1.97
CA GLY A 779 -19.01 12.57 1.25
C GLY A 779 -18.61 11.40 2.17
N ARG A 780 -18.54 10.21 1.59
CA ARG A 780 -18.07 9.00 2.30
C ARG A 780 -16.60 9.14 2.68
N VAL A 781 -16.33 9.11 3.96
CA VAL A 781 -14.95 9.11 4.50
C VAL A 781 -14.28 7.76 4.19
N SER A 782 -12.99 7.76 3.86
CA SER A 782 -12.25 6.51 3.62
C SER A 782 -12.24 5.65 4.89
N ARG A 783 -12.15 4.31 4.72
CA ARG A 783 -12.05 3.39 5.87
C ARG A 783 -10.89 3.72 6.79
N GLN A 784 -9.76 4.09 6.22
CA GLN A 784 -8.56 4.45 6.99
C GLN A 784 -8.83 5.67 7.87
N VAL A 785 -9.45 6.70 7.35
CA VAL A 785 -9.81 7.90 8.13
C VAL A 785 -10.84 7.56 9.23
N LYS A 786 -11.83 6.73 8.93
CA LYS A 786 -12.86 6.33 9.89
C LYS A 786 -12.30 5.58 11.11
N HIS A 787 -11.33 4.70 10.88
CA HIS A 787 -10.79 3.81 11.93
C HIS A 787 -9.43 4.24 12.49
N MET A 788 -8.82 5.26 11.88
CA MET A 788 -7.63 5.94 12.42
C MET A 788 -8.00 7.35 12.86
N PRO A 789 -8.62 7.54 14.05
CA PRO A 789 -8.98 8.87 14.52
C PRO A 789 -7.71 9.72 14.61
N PHE A 790 -7.70 10.78 13.85
CA PHE A 790 -6.66 11.79 13.83
C PHE A 790 -7.24 13.07 14.43
N ALA A 791 -6.66 13.54 15.52
CA ALA A 791 -7.06 14.82 16.11
C ALA A 791 -6.64 15.95 15.17
N THR A 792 -7.60 16.78 14.78
CA THR A 792 -7.31 18.00 14.02
C THR A 792 -6.33 18.87 14.80
N GLN A 793 -5.31 19.38 14.12
CA GLN A 793 -4.32 20.30 14.67
C GLN A 793 -4.46 21.64 13.97
N VAL A 794 -4.64 22.68 14.74
CA VAL A 794 -4.78 24.06 14.28
C VAL A 794 -3.66 24.88 14.90
N ASN A 795 -2.73 25.37 14.08
CA ASN A 795 -1.64 26.22 14.50
C ASN A 795 -1.79 27.61 13.85
N LEU A 796 -1.98 28.63 14.66
CA LEU A 796 -2.11 30.01 14.22
C LEU A 796 -0.89 30.82 14.70
N ARG A 797 -0.27 31.55 13.75
CA ARG A 797 0.89 32.41 14.06
C ARG A 797 0.69 33.78 13.43
N ALA A 798 0.83 34.82 14.25
CA ALA A 798 0.79 36.19 13.73
C ALA A 798 2.11 36.51 13.00
N GLU A 799 2.02 37.15 11.84
CA GLU A 799 3.14 37.72 11.11
C GLU A 799 3.27 39.20 11.41
N ALA A 800 4.27 39.55 12.22
CA ALA A 800 4.44 40.92 12.70
C ALA A 800 4.65 41.98 11.60
N SER A 801 5.10 41.56 10.39
CA SER A 801 5.40 42.45 9.28
C SER A 801 4.22 42.77 8.36
N THR A 802 3.13 41.95 8.38
CA THR A 802 2.08 42.00 7.35
C THR A 802 0.67 42.20 7.90
N ASN A 803 0.47 42.33 9.21
CA ASN A 803 -0.86 42.29 9.84
C ASN A 803 -1.70 41.05 9.49
N ARG A 804 -1.08 39.90 9.29
CA ARG A 804 -1.73 38.66 8.86
C ARG A 804 -1.40 37.54 9.82
N HIS A 805 -2.17 36.47 9.72
CA HIS A 805 -1.89 35.21 10.42
C HIS A 805 -1.62 34.10 9.40
N THR A 806 -0.59 33.30 9.67
CA THR A 806 -0.44 32.01 9.02
C THR A 806 -1.17 30.96 9.84
N LEU A 807 -2.17 30.32 9.23
CA LEU A 807 -2.93 29.21 9.76
C LEU A 807 -2.42 27.91 9.12
N GLU A 808 -1.92 26.97 9.94
CA GLU A 808 -1.70 25.60 9.54
C GLU A 808 -2.84 24.72 10.06
N LEU A 809 -3.54 24.06 9.14
CA LEU A 809 -4.58 23.08 9.44
C LEU A 809 -4.10 21.68 9.06
N ILE A 810 -4.00 20.78 10.03
CA ILE A 810 -3.68 19.37 9.79
C ILE A 810 -4.86 18.54 10.25
N THR A 811 -5.52 17.85 9.30
CA THR A 811 -6.72 17.06 9.60
C THR A 811 -6.82 15.86 8.67
N ALA A 812 -7.78 14.97 8.92
CA ALA A 812 -8.09 13.87 8.02
C ALA A 812 -8.74 14.40 6.73
N ASP A 813 -8.22 13.96 5.56
CA ASP A 813 -8.80 14.34 4.27
C ASP A 813 -10.18 13.72 4.09
N ARG A 814 -11.11 14.52 3.58
CA ARG A 814 -12.49 14.12 3.31
C ARG A 814 -13.12 15.00 2.23
N PRO A 815 -14.07 14.48 1.46
CA PRO A 815 -14.81 15.29 0.50
C PRO A 815 -15.46 16.50 1.18
N GLY A 816 -15.35 17.68 0.57
CA GLY A 816 -15.89 18.91 1.09
C GLY A 816 -15.06 19.62 2.16
N LEU A 817 -13.87 19.14 2.50
CA LEU A 817 -13.05 19.73 3.56
C LEU A 817 -12.73 21.20 3.28
N LEU A 818 -12.19 21.52 2.11
CA LEU A 818 -11.81 22.89 1.77
C LEU A 818 -13.03 23.81 1.63
N ALA A 819 -14.14 23.30 1.10
CA ALA A 819 -15.40 24.05 1.05
C ALA A 819 -15.91 24.40 2.45
N LYS A 820 -15.78 23.49 3.42
CA LYS A 820 -16.13 23.76 4.83
C LYS A 820 -15.20 24.78 5.47
N VAL A 821 -13.89 24.70 5.23
CA VAL A 821 -12.93 25.70 5.71
C VAL A 821 -13.25 27.09 5.15
N ALA A 822 -13.51 27.18 3.84
CA ALA A 822 -13.90 28.43 3.17
C ALA A 822 -15.22 29.00 3.75
N PHE A 823 -16.17 28.14 4.09
CA PHE A 823 -17.43 28.54 4.71
C PHE A 823 -17.23 29.07 6.15
N ILE A 824 -16.31 28.46 6.92
CA ILE A 824 -15.94 28.97 8.25
C ILE A 824 -15.30 30.36 8.13
N PHE A 825 -14.40 30.58 7.16
CA PHE A 825 -13.81 31.91 6.95
C PHE A 825 -14.88 32.97 6.64
N LEU A 826 -15.84 32.62 5.77
CA LEU A 826 -16.95 33.51 5.45
C LEU A 826 -17.80 33.85 6.68
N GLN A 827 -18.17 32.85 7.50
CA GLN A 827 -18.96 33.05 8.71
C GLN A 827 -18.26 33.91 9.76
N LEU A 828 -16.96 33.85 9.87
CA LEU A 828 -16.14 34.59 10.85
C LEU A 828 -15.62 35.93 10.29
N ASN A 829 -16.01 36.32 9.08
CA ASN A 829 -15.52 37.53 8.39
C ASN A 829 -13.99 37.56 8.30
N ILE A 830 -13.40 36.48 7.85
CA ILE A 830 -11.96 36.30 7.67
C ILE A 830 -11.63 36.40 6.18
N ASP A 831 -10.68 37.25 5.83
CA ASP A 831 -10.16 37.42 4.49
C ASP A 831 -9.01 36.43 4.24
N LEU A 832 -9.04 35.78 3.08
CA LEU A 832 -8.02 34.85 2.63
C LEU A 832 -7.10 35.55 1.61
N HIS A 833 -5.79 35.53 1.87
CA HIS A 833 -4.78 36.10 0.96
C HIS A 833 -3.99 35.04 0.17
N ASN A 834 -3.80 33.85 0.75
CA ASN A 834 -3.13 32.75 0.07
C ASN A 834 -3.56 31.42 0.68
N ALA A 835 -3.65 30.40 -0.14
CA ALA A 835 -3.89 29.03 0.34
C ALA A 835 -2.98 28.05 -0.38
N LYS A 836 -2.34 27.18 0.40
CA LYS A 836 -1.61 26.01 -0.05
C LYS A 836 -2.30 24.76 0.46
N ILE A 837 -2.82 23.98 -0.44
CA ILE A 837 -3.58 22.78 -0.15
C ILE A 837 -2.70 21.58 -0.45
N ASN A 838 -2.47 20.73 0.54
CA ASN A 838 -1.61 19.58 0.43
C ASN A 838 -2.26 18.34 1.03
N THR A 839 -2.59 17.38 0.17
CA THR A 839 -3.12 16.08 0.60
C THR A 839 -2.02 15.02 0.53
N LEU A 840 -1.76 14.37 1.67
CA LEU A 840 -0.83 13.24 1.83
C LEU A 840 -1.63 11.97 2.12
N GLY A 841 -1.98 11.22 1.08
CA GLY A 841 -2.85 10.05 1.24
C GLY A 841 -4.23 10.47 1.76
N ASN A 842 -4.57 10.08 2.99
CA ASN A 842 -5.84 10.46 3.64
C ASN A 842 -5.67 11.59 4.69
N ARG A 843 -4.58 12.35 4.64
CA ARG A 843 -4.30 13.46 5.54
C ARG A 843 -4.17 14.75 4.75
N ALA A 844 -4.92 15.78 5.13
CA ALA A 844 -4.81 17.15 4.63
C ALA A 844 -3.87 17.95 5.54
N GLU A 845 -2.90 18.65 4.95
CA GLU A 845 -1.98 19.58 5.62
C GLU A 845 -2.03 20.90 4.87
N ASP A 846 -2.96 21.76 5.25
CA ASP A 846 -3.27 22.98 4.51
C ASP A 846 -2.70 24.20 5.23
N GLY A 847 -2.13 25.12 4.45
CA GLY A 847 -1.61 26.40 4.94
C GLY A 847 -2.41 27.56 4.37
N PHE A 848 -2.88 28.46 5.21
CA PHE A 848 -3.64 29.65 4.81
C PHE A 848 -2.98 30.90 5.37
N LEU A 849 -2.89 31.95 4.55
CA LEU A 849 -2.55 33.30 4.98
C LEU A 849 -3.83 34.11 5.08
N ILE A 850 -4.20 34.50 6.28
CA ILE A 850 -5.52 35.10 6.59
C ILE A 850 -5.39 36.38 7.41
N SER A 851 -6.41 37.23 7.34
CA SER A 851 -6.58 38.40 8.17
C SER A 851 -8.05 38.62 8.57
N ALA A 852 -8.30 39.48 9.54
CA ALA A 852 -9.62 40.06 9.69
C ALA A 852 -9.90 41.04 8.53
N LYS A 853 -11.14 41.53 8.41
CA LYS A 853 -11.54 42.52 7.40
C LYS A 853 -10.62 43.74 7.45
N ASN A 854 -10.39 44.33 6.30
CA ASN A 854 -9.53 45.51 6.13
C ASN A 854 -8.05 45.26 6.50
N ASN A 855 -7.58 44.03 6.32
CA ASN A 855 -6.18 43.60 6.57
C ASN A 855 -5.71 43.86 8.03
N HIS A 856 -6.61 43.67 9.01
CA HIS A 856 -6.27 43.71 10.43
C HIS A 856 -5.94 42.32 10.97
N LEU A 857 -5.17 42.24 12.05
CA LEU A 857 -4.99 41.00 12.77
C LEU A 857 -6.33 40.50 13.34
N LEU A 858 -6.49 39.18 13.37
CA LEU A 858 -7.63 38.54 14.03
C LEU A 858 -7.63 38.89 15.52
N ASN A 859 -8.78 39.24 16.04
CA ASN A 859 -8.93 39.46 17.47
C ASN A 859 -9.01 38.12 18.25
N PRO A 860 -8.79 38.10 19.57
CA PRO A 860 -8.81 36.86 20.36
C PRO A 860 -10.12 36.04 20.19
N ALA A 861 -11.28 36.72 20.14
CA ALA A 861 -12.55 36.04 19.96
C ALA A 861 -12.66 35.33 18.58
N GLN A 862 -12.15 35.97 17.52
CA GLN A 862 -12.06 35.34 16.19
C GLN A 862 -11.11 34.15 16.16
N ILE A 863 -9.96 34.24 16.85
CA ILE A 863 -8.99 33.14 16.97
C ILE A 863 -9.60 31.94 17.69
N ASP A 864 -10.30 32.19 18.80
CA ASP A 864 -10.94 31.12 19.58
C ASP A 864 -12.09 30.47 18.78
N ALA A 865 -12.94 31.27 18.13
CA ALA A 865 -14.03 30.79 17.30
C ALA A 865 -13.51 29.98 16.10
N LEU A 866 -12.49 30.49 15.39
CA LEU A 866 -11.85 29.82 14.28
C LEU A 866 -11.27 28.46 14.72
N SER A 867 -10.53 28.43 15.81
CA SER A 867 -9.95 27.19 16.36
C SER A 867 -11.02 26.19 16.78
N ALA A 868 -12.10 26.66 17.40
CA ALA A 868 -13.22 25.79 17.80
C ALA A 868 -13.92 25.15 16.58
N HIS A 869 -14.23 25.93 15.54
CA HIS A 869 -14.87 25.41 14.33
C HIS A 869 -13.97 24.47 13.54
N LEU A 870 -12.69 24.79 13.42
CA LEU A 870 -11.74 23.92 12.70
C LEU A 870 -11.45 22.61 13.45
N ASN A 871 -11.45 22.60 14.77
CA ASN A 871 -11.28 21.36 15.56
C ASN A 871 -12.49 20.41 15.46
N LEU A 872 -13.65 20.89 15.01
CA LEU A 872 -14.82 20.05 14.73
C LEU A 872 -14.78 19.39 13.34
N LEU A 873 -13.86 19.84 12.52
CA LEU A 873 -13.58 19.20 11.24
C LEU A 873 -12.81 17.88 11.50
#